data_35ddbd3b5bc8256cc925fc92c4f65ca9
#
_entry.id   35ddbd3b5bc8256cc925fc92c4f65ca9
#
_cell.length_a   1.000
_cell.length_b   1.000
_cell.length_c   1.000
_cell.angle_alpha   90.00
_cell.angle_beta   90.00
_cell.angle_gamma   90.00
#
_symmetry.space_group_name_H-M   'P 1'
#
loop_
_entity.id
_entity.type
_entity.pdbx_description
1 polymer ?
#
loop_
_entity_poly.entity_id
_entity_poly.type
_entity_poly.pdbx_seq_one_letter_code
_entity_poly.pdbx_strand_id
1 'polypeptide(L)'
;MVATRTALPILATAVLAALASAQGAASKPEFPYSMDFGPCMTTTMTSPGVSKETHKALVVKLPGGAAAFDTELLRMSSMWADGWLELRGTAYDASHGPMPSTKGREIAGVRQGPGIAHAGSLADPRSIPYGPLPKSWGAYEGHWMCGNEVVFGYRIGTMRTLEHAAIEEWKGSKVSSRSFEFAPSDEAHTVVLFDAPTDGDIGLMKWAPTDPRVRGIALQWSPAVAEPVEVASVFGSWNDLPMGGPSDADYLDTKSGTGASIAFVPGFRRPQTAKRLADGQKDAPADLLLPRLCDGASAKSVDDASAFTRFEPRSGDARMLVDLGKSVPVSRVSTFTWHDGDRAPQKYELYGSDAVASPDAAANDPAASGWTLLGTVDTNALGRGGKHGASVHKNGGLGAFRRLLFVVHSSGSLLSEVDVFADSLRAPCDQGSRQTRFAAAAAIDGGEAVTLRADGARVLMDIAPHRDAIRCKVLLAAGLDREFDAFDSHANSGVNARDLTAMVAAGDTPRWGAPIVTKGQRGDDDGAYAVDTIAIPFDNRFGSNMRVCGFDFFADGRAAITTWNGDVWIVAGLDEQLQNVQWSRFATGLYDPLGLRIVDDVVYVHGRDGITRLVDRNQDGEADVYECFNHDECVTNAFHEFAFELQTDPEGNFYTSKGAPVNPGGRGFMTIAPHHGTIMKVKKDGSLLEVIATGLRAPNGIGVSPDGKVITSGDNEGTYMPRCRLNWIEKPGYYAGVRPTAQRDDAPAQPDLPLCWMPMDVDNSSGGQVWVTSDRWGPLQGRLLHLSYGTCGLYLVCKEDRADSVQGGVVRFPLSFSSSLMRARFHPIDGQLYVAGFQGWQTSAARIGGFHRVRYTQKPLRTVTALRTCDKGVYLTFSEPLDAEIAGDKENYGLEIWDYLYSPSYGSPEISILNPDRKVEMGKQNRDPLPISGVSLSADKRTVFLQVTGMRPVMQMKVTWNVDAADGGAVRGELHNSVHVLGSDPGMPAAQSGSGN
;
A
#
# COMPACT_ATOMS: atom_id res chain seq x y z
N MET A 1 -58.54 -13.92 32.55
CA MET A 1 -58.12 -12.74 33.33
C MET A 1 -56.84 -12.20 32.72
N VAL A 2 -56.95 -11.03 32.15
CA VAL A 2 -56.00 -10.34 31.29
C VAL A 2 -54.91 -9.75 32.18
N ALA A 3 -53.63 -9.98 31.83
CA ALA A 3 -52.51 -9.27 32.42
C ALA A 3 -51.95 -8.32 31.39
N THR A 4 -52.17 -7.03 31.63
CA THR A 4 -51.59 -5.88 30.95
C THR A 4 -50.08 -5.81 31.26
N ARG A 5 -49.24 -5.85 30.22
CA ARG A 5 -47.83 -5.48 30.31
C ARG A 5 -47.70 -4.03 29.84
N THR A 6 -47.24 -3.22 30.75
CA THR A 6 -46.83 -1.81 30.59
C THR A 6 -45.66 -1.67 29.64
N ALA A 7 -45.85 -0.86 28.60
CA ALA A 7 -44.80 -0.35 27.70
C ALA A 7 -44.31 1.00 28.24
N LEU A 8 -43.11 1.03 28.77
CA LEU A 8 -42.19 2.18 28.94
C LEU A 8 -40.87 1.59 29.49
N PRO A 9 -39.72 1.75 28.89
CA PRO A 9 -39.04 3.00 28.53
C PRO A 9 -38.23 2.91 27.22
N ILE A 10 -38.78 3.24 26.10
CA ILE A 10 -37.97 3.42 24.84
C ILE A 10 -37.89 4.90 24.44
N LEU A 11 -38.68 5.77 25.04
CA LEU A 11 -38.64 7.20 24.70
C LEU A 11 -37.55 8.02 25.39
N ALA A 12 -36.94 7.53 26.45
CA ALA A 12 -35.88 8.27 27.17
C ALA A 12 -34.49 8.15 26.52
N THR A 13 -34.22 7.09 25.77
CA THR A 13 -32.92 6.89 25.06
C THR A 13 -32.86 7.66 23.75
N ALA A 14 -33.98 7.91 23.08
CA ALA A 14 -34.01 8.65 21.84
C ALA A 14 -33.87 10.17 22.03
N VAL A 15 -34.27 10.72 23.17
CA VAL A 15 -34.17 12.16 23.48
C VAL A 15 -32.76 12.55 23.96
N LEU A 16 -32.02 11.64 24.59
CA LEU A 16 -30.63 11.86 24.95
C LEU A 16 -29.65 11.77 23.75
N ALA A 17 -29.99 10.97 22.73
CA ALA A 17 -29.23 10.91 21.49
C ALA A 17 -29.47 12.14 20.57
N ALA A 18 -30.62 12.78 20.68
CA ALA A 18 -30.93 13.97 19.88
C ALA A 18 -30.42 15.28 20.49
N LEU A 19 -30.02 15.30 21.77
CA LEU A 19 -29.42 16.48 22.43
C LEU A 19 -27.87 16.49 22.39
N ALA A 20 -27.24 15.38 21.99
CA ALA A 20 -25.79 15.31 21.79
C ALA A 20 -25.35 15.76 20.39
N SER A 21 -26.26 16.02 19.45
CA SER A 21 -25.96 16.42 18.06
C SER A 21 -26.03 17.93 17.80
N ALA A 22 -26.14 18.76 18.83
CA ALA A 22 -26.31 20.22 18.68
C ALA A 22 -25.15 21.07 19.22
N GLN A 23 -23.98 20.49 19.43
CA GLN A 23 -22.74 21.26 19.58
C GLN A 23 -21.80 20.84 18.47
N GLY A 24 -21.54 21.72 17.52
CA GLY A 24 -20.60 21.53 16.40
C GLY A 24 -19.17 21.35 16.88
N ALA A 25 -18.87 20.17 17.43
CA ALA A 25 -17.51 19.70 17.50
C ALA A 25 -17.13 19.29 16.08
N ALA A 26 -16.11 19.91 15.50
CA ALA A 26 -15.48 19.43 14.27
C ALA A 26 -15.25 17.92 14.44
N SER A 27 -15.81 17.10 13.55
CA SER A 27 -15.59 15.65 13.56
C SER A 27 -14.08 15.41 13.52
N LYS A 28 -13.55 14.60 14.46
CA LYS A 28 -12.14 14.19 14.37
C LYS A 28 -11.91 13.63 12.97
N PRO A 29 -10.81 14.02 12.31
CA PRO A 29 -10.49 13.43 10.99
C PRO A 29 -10.44 11.91 11.12
N GLU A 30 -11.02 11.23 10.14
CA GLU A 30 -11.02 9.77 10.07
C GLU A 30 -9.68 9.27 9.51
N PHE A 31 -9.26 8.04 9.90
CA PHE A 31 -8.08 7.40 9.29
C PHE A 31 -8.18 7.42 7.75
N PRO A 32 -7.08 7.72 7.01
CA PRO A 32 -5.70 7.84 7.47
C PRO A 32 -5.30 9.24 7.99
N TYR A 33 -6.12 10.25 7.86
CA TYR A 33 -5.77 11.64 8.17
C TYR A 33 -5.73 11.96 9.67
N SER A 34 -6.24 11.05 10.50
CA SER A 34 -6.10 11.15 11.97
C SER A 34 -4.77 10.58 12.48
N MET A 35 -4.05 9.83 11.65
CA MET A 35 -2.80 9.17 12.04
C MET A 35 -1.63 10.16 12.02
N ASP A 36 -0.83 10.14 13.08
CA ASP A 36 0.45 10.81 13.14
C ASP A 36 1.53 9.94 12.48
N PHE A 37 1.94 10.28 11.26
CA PHE A 37 3.03 9.60 10.53
C PHE A 37 4.43 10.12 10.91
N GLY A 38 4.54 11.01 11.91
CA GLY A 38 5.80 11.66 12.26
C GLY A 38 6.25 12.69 11.21
N PRO A 39 7.54 13.06 11.20
CA PRO A 39 8.08 14.07 10.30
C PRO A 39 8.33 13.58 8.87
N CYS A 40 8.33 12.28 8.62
CA CYS A 40 8.46 11.72 7.27
C CYS A 40 7.78 10.36 7.14
N MET A 41 7.60 9.94 5.90
CA MET A 41 7.16 8.58 5.56
C MET A 41 7.75 8.14 4.22
N THR A 42 7.94 6.82 4.05
CA THR A 42 8.31 6.22 2.77
C THR A 42 7.10 5.65 2.05
N THR A 43 7.01 5.83 0.74
CA THR A 43 5.88 5.37 -0.08
C THR A 43 6.20 5.43 -1.57
N THR A 44 5.44 4.74 -2.41
CA THR A 44 5.31 5.09 -3.83
C THR A 44 4.32 6.26 -3.95
N MET A 45 4.65 7.27 -4.76
CA MET A 45 3.77 8.42 -4.93
C MET A 45 3.80 9.01 -6.34
N THR A 46 2.85 9.87 -6.63
CA THR A 46 2.79 10.67 -7.85
C THR A 46 2.84 12.16 -7.56
N SER A 47 3.53 12.91 -8.44
CA SER A 47 3.57 14.38 -8.44
C SER A 47 3.25 14.85 -9.85
N PRO A 48 1.95 15.05 -10.20
CA PRO A 48 1.53 15.24 -11.59
C PRO A 48 2.16 16.43 -12.32
N GLY A 49 2.48 17.50 -11.60
CA GLY A 49 3.08 18.72 -12.15
C GLY A 49 4.60 18.64 -12.33
N VAL A 50 5.28 17.75 -11.64
CA VAL A 50 6.75 17.63 -11.66
C VAL A 50 7.18 16.23 -12.07
N SER A 51 7.15 15.25 -11.17
CA SER A 51 7.56 13.89 -11.42
C SER A 51 6.33 12.97 -11.44
N LYS A 52 6.11 12.23 -12.52
CA LYS A 52 4.89 11.41 -12.66
C LYS A 52 4.79 10.35 -11.57
N GLU A 53 5.88 9.62 -11.33
CA GLU A 53 5.96 8.55 -10.34
C GLU A 53 7.31 8.57 -9.65
N THR A 54 7.30 8.29 -8.35
CA THR A 54 8.48 8.02 -7.53
C THR A 54 8.20 6.76 -6.73
N HIS A 55 8.91 5.66 -7.03
CA HIS A 55 8.59 4.33 -6.49
C HIS A 55 9.03 4.17 -5.03
N LYS A 56 10.18 4.74 -4.66
CA LYS A 56 10.69 4.76 -3.28
C LYS A 56 10.92 6.19 -2.82
N ALA A 57 9.83 6.90 -2.57
CA ALA A 57 9.87 8.27 -2.10
C ALA A 57 10.00 8.33 -0.59
N LEU A 58 11.05 8.98 -0.08
CA LEU A 58 11.08 9.51 1.28
C LEU A 58 10.38 10.87 1.25
N VAL A 59 9.18 10.94 1.79
CA VAL A 59 8.38 12.15 1.86
C VAL A 59 8.57 12.82 3.21
N VAL A 60 9.10 14.03 3.22
CA VAL A 60 9.39 14.81 4.43
C VAL A 60 8.33 15.89 4.59
N LYS A 61 7.72 15.95 5.77
CA LYS A 61 6.78 17.00 6.13
C LYS A 61 7.55 18.25 6.54
N LEU A 62 7.25 19.36 5.91
CA LEU A 62 7.94 20.63 6.14
C LEU A 62 6.96 21.68 6.70
N PRO A 63 7.42 22.67 7.50
CA PRO A 63 6.63 23.84 7.78
C PRO A 63 6.18 24.50 6.46
N GLY A 64 4.87 24.57 6.23
CA GLY A 64 4.29 25.17 5.03
C GLY A 64 4.28 24.30 3.77
N GLY A 65 4.58 23.00 3.85
CA GLY A 65 4.50 22.09 2.71
C GLY A 65 5.22 20.76 2.92
N ALA A 66 5.79 20.18 1.84
CA ALA A 66 6.54 18.93 1.91
C ALA A 66 7.55 18.78 0.77
N ALA A 67 8.42 17.76 0.90
CA ALA A 67 9.38 17.38 -0.13
C ALA A 67 9.41 15.84 -0.27
N ALA A 68 9.65 15.34 -1.49
CA ALA A 68 9.83 13.94 -1.79
C ALA A 68 11.20 13.70 -2.41
N PHE A 69 12.00 12.89 -1.73
CA PHE A 69 13.30 12.44 -2.21
C PHE A 69 13.19 11.01 -2.75
N ASP A 70 13.58 10.82 -4.00
CA ASP A 70 13.64 9.53 -4.69
C ASP A 70 14.92 8.80 -4.29
N THR A 71 14.82 7.79 -3.43
CA THR A 71 15.98 7.06 -2.91
C THR A 71 16.61 6.11 -3.94
N GLU A 72 15.90 5.75 -5.03
CA GLU A 72 16.45 4.94 -6.13
C GLU A 72 17.31 5.77 -7.08
N LEU A 73 16.85 6.97 -7.44
CA LEU A 73 17.52 7.86 -8.40
C LEU A 73 18.31 9.00 -7.75
N LEU A 74 18.34 9.04 -6.42
CA LEU A 74 19.06 10.06 -5.62
C LEU A 74 18.72 11.49 -6.05
N ARG A 75 17.42 11.78 -6.18
CA ARG A 75 16.92 13.07 -6.66
C ARG A 75 15.83 13.63 -5.75
N MET A 76 15.76 14.94 -5.63
CA MET A 76 14.57 15.60 -5.11
C MET A 76 13.48 15.54 -6.20
N SER A 77 12.56 14.59 -6.10
CA SER A 77 11.55 14.35 -7.14
C SER A 77 10.48 15.43 -7.16
N SER A 78 10.11 15.98 -5.99
CA SER A 78 9.14 17.07 -5.87
C SER A 78 9.29 17.81 -4.56
N MET A 79 9.05 19.14 -4.58
CA MET A 79 8.81 19.99 -3.41
C MET A 79 7.54 20.80 -3.64
N TRP A 80 6.64 20.82 -2.66
CA TRP A 80 5.36 21.54 -2.78
C TRP A 80 4.97 22.26 -1.51
N ALA A 81 4.25 23.37 -1.66
CA ALA A 81 3.71 24.19 -0.57
C ALA A 81 2.23 23.92 -0.34
N ASP A 82 1.74 24.37 0.81
CA ASP A 82 0.31 24.47 1.15
C ASP A 82 -0.43 23.12 1.22
N GLY A 83 0.28 22.08 1.61
CA GLY A 83 -0.35 20.76 1.78
C GLY A 83 0.60 19.63 2.10
N TRP A 84 0.04 18.44 2.16
CA TRP A 84 0.72 17.17 2.44
C TRP A 84 0.53 16.18 1.28
N LEU A 85 0.12 14.97 1.58
CA LEU A 85 -0.25 13.93 0.63
C LEU A 85 -1.76 13.69 0.65
N GLU A 86 -2.31 13.37 -0.49
CA GLU A 86 -3.55 12.62 -0.55
C GLU A 86 -3.20 11.14 -0.40
N LEU A 87 -3.56 10.57 0.77
CA LEU A 87 -3.24 9.20 1.13
C LEU A 87 -4.29 8.25 0.55
N ARG A 88 -3.90 7.51 -0.48
CA ARG A 88 -4.71 6.49 -1.16
C ARG A 88 -3.95 5.19 -1.27
N GLY A 89 -4.66 4.13 -1.57
CA GLY A 89 -4.09 2.80 -1.75
C GLY A 89 -4.39 1.88 -0.58
N THR A 90 -4.00 0.64 -0.73
CA THR A 90 -4.46 -0.49 0.08
C THR A 90 -4.25 -0.32 1.59
N ALA A 91 -3.13 0.28 1.99
CA ALA A 91 -2.82 0.51 3.40
C ALA A 91 -3.65 1.65 4.02
N TYR A 92 -4.13 2.60 3.23
CA TYR A 92 -4.76 3.83 3.73
C TYR A 92 -6.28 3.81 3.62
N ASP A 93 -6.83 3.60 2.42
CA ASP A 93 -8.28 3.63 2.15
C ASP A 93 -8.84 2.30 1.63
N ALA A 94 -8.03 1.23 1.67
CA ALA A 94 -8.34 -0.11 1.14
C ALA A 94 -8.62 -0.15 -0.37
N SER A 95 -8.32 0.91 -1.12
CA SER A 95 -8.45 0.92 -2.58
C SER A 95 -7.31 0.15 -3.25
N HIS A 96 -7.55 -0.34 -4.48
CA HIS A 96 -6.53 -1.01 -5.29
C HIS A 96 -5.78 -0.02 -6.23
N GLY A 97 -5.67 1.22 -5.84
CA GLY A 97 -5.09 2.36 -6.53
C GLY A 97 -6.06 3.55 -6.57
N PRO A 98 -5.63 4.75 -6.90
CA PRO A 98 -4.24 5.13 -7.18
C PRO A 98 -3.33 5.15 -5.95
N MET A 99 -2.03 5.35 -6.16
CA MET A 99 -1.04 5.56 -5.10
C MET A 99 -1.19 6.96 -4.48
N PRO A 100 -0.59 7.22 -3.31
CA PRO A 100 -0.50 8.56 -2.74
C PRO A 100 -0.01 9.61 -3.75
N SER A 101 -0.53 10.83 -3.65
CA SER A 101 -0.17 11.92 -4.55
C SER A 101 0.05 13.22 -3.81
N THR A 102 0.78 14.15 -4.42
CA THR A 102 0.97 15.50 -3.86
C THR A 102 -0.37 16.20 -3.70
N LYS A 103 -0.56 16.86 -2.56
CA LYS A 103 -1.66 17.76 -2.30
C LYS A 103 -1.09 19.11 -1.88
N GLY A 104 -1.15 20.08 -2.79
CA GLY A 104 -0.55 21.40 -2.62
C GLY A 104 0.01 21.93 -3.93
N ARG A 105 0.62 23.14 -3.88
CA ARG A 105 1.23 23.79 -5.03
C ARG A 105 2.68 23.32 -5.20
N GLU A 106 2.95 22.56 -6.26
CA GLU A 106 4.30 22.11 -6.61
C GLU A 106 5.20 23.32 -6.97
N ILE A 107 6.41 23.38 -6.39
CA ILE A 107 7.34 24.50 -6.52
C ILE A 107 8.53 24.11 -7.37
N ALA A 108 9.17 22.97 -7.09
CA ALA A 108 10.40 22.52 -7.73
C ALA A 108 10.50 20.99 -7.68
N GLY A 109 11.34 20.44 -8.55
CA GLY A 109 11.67 19.01 -8.53
C GLY A 109 12.34 18.56 -9.83
N VAL A 110 12.92 17.36 -9.79
CA VAL A 110 13.56 16.71 -10.93
C VAL A 110 12.55 15.78 -11.59
N ARG A 111 12.16 16.07 -12.82
CA ARG A 111 11.05 15.39 -13.52
C ARG A 111 11.37 13.96 -13.88
N GLN A 112 12.60 13.69 -14.35
CA GLN A 112 13.00 12.35 -14.79
C GLN A 112 14.51 12.15 -14.74
N GLY A 113 14.93 10.89 -14.70
CA GLY A 113 16.33 10.48 -14.67
C GLY A 113 16.99 10.66 -13.31
N PRO A 114 18.29 10.32 -13.21
CA PRO A 114 19.07 10.45 -11.99
C PRO A 114 19.18 11.88 -11.48
N GLY A 115 19.25 12.05 -10.16
CA GLY A 115 19.56 13.34 -9.52
C GLY A 115 21.03 13.69 -9.49
N ILE A 116 21.88 12.79 -9.93
CA ILE A 116 23.35 12.90 -9.92
C ILE A 116 23.91 12.44 -11.26
N ALA A 117 25.06 13.03 -11.67
CA ALA A 117 25.79 12.58 -12.84
C ALA A 117 26.84 11.52 -12.46
N HIS A 118 27.12 10.62 -13.39
CA HIS A 118 28.27 9.71 -13.32
C HIS A 118 29.09 9.83 -14.61
N ALA A 119 30.39 10.07 -14.47
CA ALA A 119 31.30 10.36 -15.61
C ALA A 119 30.74 11.41 -16.59
N GLY A 120 30.08 12.44 -16.05
CA GLY A 120 29.46 13.51 -16.80
C GLY A 120 28.12 13.18 -17.48
N SER A 121 27.61 11.94 -17.37
CA SER A 121 26.32 11.53 -17.94
C SER A 121 25.21 11.61 -16.89
N LEU A 122 24.05 12.11 -17.32
CA LEU A 122 22.77 12.12 -16.59
C LEU A 122 21.75 11.13 -17.17
N ALA A 123 22.16 10.31 -18.16
CA ALA A 123 21.30 9.26 -18.72
C ALA A 123 21.08 8.14 -17.70
N ASP A 124 19.84 7.69 -17.52
CA ASP A 124 19.54 6.58 -16.61
C ASP A 124 20.26 5.30 -17.08
N PRO A 125 21.17 4.73 -16.28
CA PRO A 125 21.93 3.54 -16.66
C PRO A 125 21.15 2.24 -16.52
N ARG A 126 19.98 2.28 -15.88
CA ARG A 126 19.18 1.08 -15.59
C ARG A 126 18.52 0.57 -16.87
N SER A 127 18.59 -0.75 -17.08
CA SER A 127 17.93 -1.40 -18.23
C SER A 127 16.41 -1.44 -18.11
N ILE A 128 15.90 -1.28 -16.89
CA ILE A 128 14.47 -1.19 -16.53
C ILE A 128 14.29 -0.02 -15.57
N PRO A 129 13.12 0.65 -15.53
CA PRO A 129 12.92 1.86 -14.73
C PRO A 129 12.67 1.59 -13.24
N TYR A 130 13.14 0.48 -12.70
CA TYR A 130 12.94 0.04 -11.32
C TYR A 130 14.26 -0.33 -10.65
N GLY A 131 14.31 -0.18 -9.33
CA GLY A 131 15.48 -0.46 -8.50
C GLY A 131 16.47 0.70 -8.46
N PRO A 132 17.45 0.66 -7.53
CA PRO A 132 18.40 1.74 -7.32
C PRO A 132 19.38 1.91 -8.47
N LEU A 133 20.02 3.07 -8.53
CA LEU A 133 21.20 3.29 -9.38
C LEU A 133 22.32 2.30 -9.05
N PRO A 134 23.18 1.95 -10.02
CA PRO A 134 24.38 1.17 -9.74
C PRO A 134 25.21 1.80 -8.61
N LYS A 135 25.74 0.98 -7.69
CA LYS A 135 26.52 1.47 -6.52
C LYS A 135 27.73 2.34 -6.88
N SER A 136 28.23 2.24 -8.12
CA SER A 136 29.27 3.13 -8.65
C SER A 136 28.78 4.57 -8.92
N TRP A 137 27.49 4.78 -9.13
CA TRP A 137 26.91 6.11 -9.23
C TRP A 137 26.70 6.75 -7.88
N GLY A 138 26.19 5.98 -6.94
CA GLY A 138 25.88 6.40 -5.59
C GLY A 138 24.99 5.39 -4.87
N ALA A 139 24.65 5.70 -3.63
CA ALA A 139 23.76 4.87 -2.82
C ALA A 139 23.08 5.71 -1.75
N TYR A 140 21.80 5.47 -1.52
CA TYR A 140 21.08 5.99 -0.38
C TYR A 140 21.57 5.28 0.89
N GLU A 141 21.87 6.02 1.98
CA GLU A 141 22.39 5.49 3.24
C GLU A 141 21.34 5.45 4.34
N GLY A 142 20.29 6.29 4.25
CA GLY A 142 19.28 6.40 5.29
C GLY A 142 18.91 7.84 5.62
N HIS A 143 18.16 8.00 6.71
CA HIS A 143 17.79 9.33 7.20
C HIS A 143 17.80 9.39 8.73
N TRP A 144 17.96 10.59 9.25
CA TRP A 144 18.06 10.92 10.66
C TRP A 144 16.88 11.80 11.07
N MET A 145 16.27 11.45 12.19
CA MET A 145 15.28 12.28 12.86
C MET A 145 15.99 13.35 13.70
N CYS A 146 15.65 14.61 13.50
CA CYS A 146 16.24 15.76 14.19
C CYS A 146 15.13 16.69 14.65
N GLY A 147 14.41 16.36 15.70
CA GLY A 147 13.17 17.02 16.06
C GLY A 147 12.08 16.75 15.03
N ASN A 148 11.42 17.79 14.59
CA ASN A 148 10.44 17.69 13.48
C ASN A 148 11.09 17.82 12.10
N GLU A 149 12.41 17.77 12.03
CA GLU A 149 13.17 17.87 10.80
C GLU A 149 13.82 16.51 10.46
N VAL A 150 14.14 16.33 9.18
CA VAL A 150 14.76 15.10 8.67
C VAL A 150 15.98 15.46 7.85
N VAL A 151 17.11 14.85 8.18
CA VAL A 151 18.32 14.90 7.36
C VAL A 151 18.47 13.54 6.68
N PHE A 152 18.64 13.52 5.36
CA PHE A 152 18.90 12.27 4.64
C PHE A 152 20.31 12.25 4.08
N GLY A 153 20.90 11.05 4.06
CA GLY A 153 22.27 10.80 3.63
C GLY A 153 22.34 9.88 2.44
N TYR A 154 23.23 10.18 1.55
CA TYR A 154 23.55 9.35 0.39
C TYR A 154 24.99 9.59 -0.08
N ARG A 155 25.46 8.73 -0.98
CA ARG A 155 26.77 8.93 -1.63
C ARG A 155 26.58 9.30 -3.10
N ILE A 156 27.46 10.16 -3.59
CA ILE A 156 27.64 10.46 -5.01
C ILE A 156 29.02 9.92 -5.39
N GLY A 157 29.06 8.80 -6.12
CA GLY A 157 30.30 8.03 -6.22
C GLY A 157 30.75 7.58 -4.83
N THR A 158 31.91 8.07 -4.39
CA THR A 158 32.45 7.83 -3.05
C THR A 158 32.16 8.96 -2.05
N MET A 159 31.75 10.14 -2.52
CA MET A 159 31.51 11.33 -1.71
C MET A 159 30.23 11.18 -0.88
N ARG A 160 30.35 11.15 0.44
CA ARG A 160 29.19 11.19 1.33
C ARG A 160 28.55 12.58 1.31
N THR A 161 27.22 12.59 1.22
CA THR A 161 26.41 13.81 1.18
C THR A 161 25.31 13.74 2.22
N LEU A 162 25.17 14.78 3.05
CA LEU A 162 23.99 15.01 3.86
C LEU A 162 23.13 16.09 3.21
N GLU A 163 21.82 15.93 3.26
CA GLU A 163 20.88 16.89 2.71
C GLU A 163 19.69 17.11 3.64
N HIS A 164 19.23 18.36 3.72
CA HIS A 164 18.04 18.78 4.44
C HIS A 164 17.20 19.69 3.55
N ALA A 165 15.90 19.40 3.48
CA ALA A 165 14.94 20.20 2.70
C ALA A 165 14.11 21.11 3.63
N ALA A 166 13.74 22.30 3.14
CA ALA A 166 12.83 23.21 3.83
C ALA A 166 12.01 24.05 2.83
N ILE A 167 10.92 24.64 3.30
CA ILE A 167 10.18 25.70 2.61
C ILE A 167 10.30 26.96 3.47
N GLU A 168 10.76 28.04 2.87
CA GLU A 168 10.99 29.33 3.56
C GLU A 168 9.99 30.34 3.04
N GLU A 169 9.41 31.12 3.93
CA GLU A 169 8.52 32.21 3.56
C GLU A 169 9.27 33.54 3.60
N TRP A 170 9.24 34.27 2.51
CA TRP A 170 9.89 35.58 2.36
C TRP A 170 9.00 36.55 1.63
N LYS A 171 8.63 37.65 2.30
CA LYS A 171 7.78 38.71 1.72
C LYS A 171 6.50 38.17 1.05
N GLY A 172 5.89 37.14 1.65
CA GLY A 172 4.67 36.51 1.14
C GLY A 172 4.88 35.50 0.01
N SER A 173 6.12 35.25 -0.41
CA SER A 173 6.47 34.19 -1.38
C SER A 173 7.08 33.01 -0.67
N LYS A 174 6.75 31.78 -1.13
CA LYS A 174 7.35 30.53 -0.64
C LYS A 174 8.46 30.08 -1.55
N VAL A 175 9.64 29.87 -0.98
CA VAL A 175 10.89 29.48 -1.64
C VAL A 175 11.29 28.12 -1.09
N SER A 176 11.58 27.19 -1.98
CA SER A 176 12.15 25.88 -1.59
C SER A 176 13.62 26.03 -1.26
N SER A 177 14.10 25.40 -0.21
CA SER A 177 15.52 25.37 0.11
C SER A 177 16.03 23.97 0.34
N ARG A 178 17.29 23.73 -0.06
CA ARG A 178 18.04 22.49 0.16
C ARG A 178 19.39 22.87 0.77
N SER A 179 19.66 22.40 1.98
CA SER A 179 21.00 22.53 2.60
C SER A 179 21.77 21.25 2.37
N PHE A 180 23.02 21.37 1.96
CA PHE A 180 23.92 20.27 1.70
C PHE A 180 25.16 20.35 2.58
N GLU A 181 25.68 19.20 2.95
CA GLU A 181 27.03 19.05 3.49
C GLU A 181 27.74 17.92 2.71
N PHE A 182 28.76 18.28 1.93
CA PHE A 182 29.56 17.39 1.12
C PHE A 182 30.85 17.03 1.83
N ALA A 183 31.12 15.75 2.00
CA ALA A 183 32.41 15.26 2.52
C ALA A 183 33.53 15.54 1.50
N PRO A 184 34.81 15.59 1.94
CA PRO A 184 35.95 15.75 1.04
C PRO A 184 35.93 14.77 -0.15
N SER A 185 36.28 15.25 -1.34
CA SER A 185 36.34 14.41 -2.55
C SER A 185 37.43 14.90 -3.51
N ASP A 186 38.19 13.95 -4.05
CA ASP A 186 39.19 14.20 -5.11
C ASP A 186 38.55 14.23 -6.52
N GLU A 187 37.25 13.92 -6.63
CA GLU A 187 36.51 13.88 -7.89
C GLU A 187 35.53 15.07 -8.01
N ALA A 188 35.23 15.45 -9.25
CA ALA A 188 34.19 16.42 -9.53
C ALA A 188 32.81 15.71 -9.57
N HIS A 189 31.80 16.34 -9.02
CA HIS A 189 30.43 15.79 -8.96
C HIS A 189 29.42 16.79 -9.52
N THR A 190 28.28 16.29 -9.99
CA THR A 190 27.15 17.13 -10.44
C THR A 190 25.86 16.64 -9.83
N VAL A 191 25.09 17.56 -9.26
CA VAL A 191 23.74 17.34 -8.71
C VAL A 191 22.71 18.07 -9.55
N VAL A 192 21.61 17.40 -9.90
CA VAL A 192 20.46 18.03 -10.56
C VAL A 192 19.62 18.69 -9.47
N LEU A 193 19.48 20.00 -9.53
CA LEU A 193 18.71 20.75 -8.56
C LEU A 193 17.21 20.68 -8.85
N PHE A 194 16.83 21.00 -10.08
CA PHE A 194 15.46 20.90 -10.56
C PHE A 194 15.38 21.05 -12.09
N ASP A 195 14.22 20.68 -12.66
CA ASP A 195 13.89 20.92 -14.06
C ASP A 195 12.87 22.08 -14.15
N ALA A 196 13.18 23.12 -14.89
CA ALA A 196 12.22 24.16 -15.22
C ALA A 196 11.07 23.58 -16.09
N PRO A 197 9.86 24.11 -16.04
CA PRO A 197 8.80 23.74 -16.98
C PRO A 197 9.24 23.96 -18.45
N THR A 198 8.84 23.04 -19.34
CA THR A 198 9.36 23.02 -20.75
C THR A 198 8.33 23.44 -21.79
N ASP A 199 7.36 24.26 -21.43
CA ASP A 199 6.24 24.68 -22.31
C ASP A 199 6.51 25.94 -23.15
N GLY A 200 7.78 26.29 -23.34
CA GLY A 200 8.16 27.43 -24.13
C GLY A 200 9.65 27.54 -24.45
N ASP A 201 10.05 28.57 -25.17
CA ASP A 201 11.46 28.91 -25.42
C ASP A 201 12.12 29.34 -24.11
N ILE A 202 13.17 28.64 -23.71
CA ILE A 202 13.94 28.91 -22.49
C ILE A 202 15.22 29.65 -22.83
N GLY A 203 15.46 30.73 -22.11
CA GLY A 203 16.71 31.49 -22.18
C GLY A 203 17.31 31.77 -20.81
N LEU A 204 18.60 32.03 -20.78
CA LEU A 204 19.27 32.55 -19.59
C LEU A 204 18.80 33.97 -19.27
N MET A 205 18.32 34.19 -18.07
CA MET A 205 18.02 35.50 -17.52
C MET A 205 19.31 36.10 -16.92
N LYS A 206 19.59 37.33 -17.24
CA LYS A 206 20.72 38.04 -16.64
C LYS A 206 20.43 38.35 -15.19
N TRP A 207 21.17 37.74 -14.30
CA TRP A 207 21.06 37.94 -12.85
C TRP A 207 22.44 37.95 -12.21
N ALA A 208 22.71 38.90 -11.34
CA ALA A 208 23.93 39.02 -10.56
C ALA A 208 23.59 39.27 -9.09
N PRO A 209 23.61 38.26 -8.22
CA PRO A 209 23.44 38.45 -6.80
C PRO A 209 24.42 39.46 -6.21
N THR A 210 24.00 40.22 -5.21
CA THR A 210 24.81 41.27 -4.58
C THR A 210 25.65 40.77 -3.40
N ASP A 211 25.22 39.66 -2.72
CA ASP A 211 26.00 38.99 -1.70
C ASP A 211 27.14 38.17 -2.35
N PRO A 212 28.41 38.41 -2.05
CA PRO A 212 29.55 37.72 -2.65
C PRO A 212 29.59 36.19 -2.37
N ARG A 213 28.84 35.72 -1.36
CA ARG A 213 28.74 34.31 -1.03
C ARG A 213 27.76 33.56 -1.95
N VAL A 214 26.95 34.29 -2.73
CA VAL A 214 25.86 33.72 -3.54
C VAL A 214 26.35 33.50 -4.96
N ARG A 215 26.11 32.29 -5.48
CA ARG A 215 26.20 31.93 -6.89
C ARG A 215 24.80 31.75 -7.41
N GLY A 216 24.38 32.55 -8.39
CA GLY A 216 23.02 32.55 -8.91
C GLY A 216 22.93 32.13 -10.37
N ILE A 217 21.86 31.46 -10.74
CA ILE A 217 21.43 31.21 -12.09
C ILE A 217 19.92 31.43 -12.20
N ALA A 218 19.47 32.06 -13.26
CA ALA A 218 18.04 32.20 -13.54
C ALA A 218 17.79 31.89 -15.02
N LEU A 219 16.70 31.17 -15.24
CA LEU A 219 16.12 30.88 -16.54
C LEU A 219 14.85 31.70 -16.69
N GLN A 220 14.59 32.17 -17.87
CA GLN A 220 13.36 32.86 -18.22
C GLN A 220 12.74 32.19 -19.42
N TRP A 221 11.42 32.03 -19.42
CA TRP A 221 10.70 31.55 -20.58
C TRP A 221 9.40 32.32 -20.76
N SER A 222 9.03 32.43 -22.00
CA SER A 222 7.70 32.89 -22.40
C SER A 222 6.96 31.71 -23.00
N PRO A 223 5.74 31.41 -22.58
CA PRO A 223 4.96 30.32 -23.17
C PRO A 223 4.90 30.48 -24.68
N ALA A 224 5.17 29.44 -25.44
CA ALA A 224 5.01 29.41 -26.88
C ALA A 224 3.54 29.74 -27.20
N VAL A 225 3.37 30.72 -28.12
CA VAL A 225 2.11 31.17 -28.71
C VAL A 225 0.84 30.45 -28.34
N ALA A 226 -0.02 31.12 -27.59
CA ALA A 226 -1.26 30.70 -26.95
C ALA A 226 -1.06 30.01 -25.59
N GLU A 227 -1.32 30.73 -24.50
CA GLU A 227 -1.42 30.14 -23.17
C GLU A 227 -2.38 28.95 -23.25
N PRO A 228 -2.01 27.79 -22.68
CA PRO A 228 -2.90 26.65 -22.65
C PRO A 228 -4.18 27.04 -21.89
N VAL A 229 -5.29 26.46 -22.26
CA VAL A 229 -6.49 26.51 -21.44
C VAL A 229 -6.16 25.83 -20.12
N GLU A 230 -6.32 26.51 -19.02
CA GLU A 230 -6.15 25.97 -17.67
C GLU A 230 -7.46 25.40 -17.18
N VAL A 231 -7.40 24.23 -16.55
CA VAL A 231 -8.53 23.63 -15.84
C VAL A 231 -8.16 23.60 -14.37
N ALA A 232 -8.66 24.58 -13.61
CA ALA A 232 -8.56 24.57 -12.15
C ALA A 232 -9.68 23.72 -11.57
N SER A 233 -9.35 22.87 -10.60
CA SER A 233 -10.34 22.04 -9.89
C SER A 233 -10.09 22.09 -8.39
N VAL A 234 -11.16 22.16 -7.60
CA VAL A 234 -11.12 22.25 -6.14
C VAL A 234 -12.05 21.25 -5.48
N PHE A 235 -11.70 20.87 -4.24
CA PHE A 235 -12.47 20.00 -3.37
C PHE A 235 -12.70 20.65 -2.01
N GLY A 236 -13.92 20.53 -1.46
CA GLY A 236 -14.28 21.02 -0.14
C GLY A 236 -14.73 22.48 -0.09
N SER A 237 -14.05 23.41 -0.76
CA SER A 237 -14.43 24.81 -0.82
C SER A 237 -14.44 25.32 -2.26
N TRP A 238 -15.59 25.73 -2.76
CA TRP A 238 -15.69 26.36 -4.09
C TRP A 238 -15.03 27.75 -4.15
N ASN A 239 -14.85 28.41 -3.00
CA ASN A 239 -14.22 29.72 -2.93
C ASN A 239 -12.71 29.67 -3.24
N ASP A 240 -12.12 28.47 -3.24
CA ASP A 240 -10.70 28.26 -3.58
C ASP A 240 -10.45 28.21 -5.09
N LEU A 241 -11.51 28.22 -5.92
CA LEU A 241 -11.36 28.43 -7.35
C LEU A 241 -10.84 29.86 -7.66
N PRO A 242 -10.10 30.05 -8.78
CA PRO A 242 -9.48 31.34 -9.13
C PRO A 242 -10.42 32.57 -9.12
N MET A 243 -11.72 32.37 -9.15
CA MET A 243 -12.73 33.42 -9.12
C MET A 243 -13.88 33.16 -8.14
N GLY A 244 -13.71 32.23 -7.21
CA GLY A 244 -14.68 31.93 -6.17
C GLY A 244 -15.75 30.91 -6.55
N GLY A 245 -16.73 30.74 -5.68
CA GLY A 245 -17.87 29.82 -5.84
C GLY A 245 -18.93 30.30 -6.84
N PRO A 246 -20.11 29.60 -6.87
CA PRO A 246 -21.24 29.95 -7.73
C PRO A 246 -21.61 31.43 -7.68
N SER A 247 -21.89 32.01 -8.83
CA SER A 247 -22.15 33.45 -9.01
C SER A 247 -23.53 33.70 -9.64
N ASP A 248 -24.25 34.66 -9.08
CA ASP A 248 -25.49 35.17 -9.65
C ASP A 248 -25.25 36.37 -10.62
N ALA A 249 -24.00 36.66 -10.91
CA ALA A 249 -23.57 37.77 -11.79
C ALA A 249 -22.88 37.27 -13.06
N ASP A 250 -23.11 36.02 -13.48
CA ASP A 250 -22.57 35.49 -14.72
C ASP A 250 -23.48 35.78 -15.93
N TYR A 251 -23.04 35.37 -17.12
CA TYR A 251 -23.78 35.63 -18.36
C TYR A 251 -25.02 34.75 -18.51
N LEU A 252 -25.06 33.59 -17.85
CA LEU A 252 -26.21 32.64 -17.93
C LEU A 252 -27.31 32.94 -16.92
N ASP A 253 -27.07 33.77 -15.90
CA ASP A 253 -28.10 34.07 -14.89
C ASP A 253 -29.41 34.54 -15.55
N THR A 254 -30.48 33.89 -15.18
CA THR A 254 -31.83 34.20 -15.69
C THR A 254 -32.24 35.63 -15.40
N LYS A 255 -31.66 36.30 -14.41
CA LYS A 255 -31.90 37.72 -14.09
C LYS A 255 -31.13 38.69 -14.99
N SER A 256 -30.09 38.22 -15.71
CA SER A 256 -29.23 39.05 -16.56
C SER A 256 -29.90 39.52 -17.87
N GLY A 257 -30.98 38.88 -18.28
CA GLY A 257 -31.76 39.27 -19.49
C GLY A 257 -30.99 39.09 -20.81
N THR A 258 -29.92 38.26 -20.82
CA THR A 258 -29.02 38.09 -21.97
C THR A 258 -29.65 37.34 -23.16
N GLY A 259 -30.75 36.61 -22.94
CA GLY A 259 -31.36 35.75 -23.95
C GLY A 259 -30.62 34.43 -24.17
N ALA A 260 -29.69 34.07 -23.29
CA ALA A 260 -29.01 32.79 -23.31
C ALA A 260 -29.99 31.65 -22.99
N SER A 261 -29.71 30.46 -23.55
CA SER A 261 -30.50 29.24 -23.31
C SER A 261 -29.63 28.00 -23.20
N ILE A 262 -30.13 27.01 -22.46
CA ILE A 262 -29.53 25.68 -22.35
C ILE A 262 -30.49 24.64 -22.87
N ALA A 263 -30.01 23.71 -23.71
CA ALA A 263 -30.77 22.59 -24.23
C ALA A 263 -30.01 21.29 -24.13
N PHE A 264 -30.70 20.17 -23.97
CA PHE A 264 -30.11 18.85 -24.07
C PHE A 264 -30.18 18.30 -25.47
N VAL A 265 -29.07 17.72 -25.95
CA VAL A 265 -29.01 17.20 -27.32
C VAL A 265 -29.80 15.88 -27.40
N PRO A 266 -30.79 15.76 -28.33
CA PRO A 266 -31.57 14.54 -28.52
C PRO A 266 -30.69 13.35 -28.87
N GLY A 267 -31.06 12.15 -28.39
CA GLY A 267 -30.33 10.91 -28.69
C GLY A 267 -29.29 10.53 -27.63
N PHE A 268 -28.94 11.44 -26.72
CA PHE A 268 -28.02 11.22 -25.61
C PHE A 268 -28.75 11.04 -24.28
N ARG A 269 -28.02 10.78 -23.17
CA ARG A 269 -28.61 10.63 -21.84
C ARG A 269 -29.38 11.91 -21.47
N ARG A 270 -30.57 11.73 -20.96
CA ARG A 270 -31.45 12.85 -20.58
C ARG A 270 -31.28 13.18 -19.09
N PRO A 271 -31.57 14.43 -18.69
CA PRO A 271 -31.66 14.79 -17.29
C PRO A 271 -32.88 14.11 -16.64
N GLN A 272 -32.68 13.69 -15.39
CA GLN A 272 -33.74 13.15 -14.53
C GLN A 272 -34.08 14.15 -13.42
N THR A 273 -35.35 14.27 -13.06
CA THR A 273 -35.72 15.03 -11.87
C THR A 273 -35.51 14.25 -10.57
N ALA A 274 -35.07 14.94 -9.52
CA ALA A 274 -34.91 14.37 -8.18
C ALA A 274 -36.25 14.03 -7.48
N LYS A 275 -37.39 14.39 -8.04
CA LYS A 275 -38.70 14.28 -7.42
C LYS A 275 -39.32 12.88 -7.43
N ARG A 276 -38.54 11.83 -7.67
CA ARG A 276 -39.06 10.45 -7.60
C ARG A 276 -39.21 9.91 -6.18
N LEU A 277 -38.81 10.65 -5.14
CA LEU A 277 -38.61 10.05 -3.82
C LEU A 277 -39.79 10.17 -2.85
N ALA A 278 -40.83 10.95 -3.08
CA ALA A 278 -41.92 11.11 -2.11
C ALA A 278 -43.30 10.59 -2.54
N ASP A 279 -43.72 10.68 -3.83
CA ASP A 279 -45.16 10.58 -4.10
C ASP A 279 -45.55 9.81 -5.39
N GLY A 280 -44.72 8.98 -5.98
CA GLY A 280 -45.13 8.15 -7.15
C GLY A 280 -45.56 8.94 -8.38
N GLN A 281 -45.26 10.23 -8.49
CA GLN A 281 -45.57 11.06 -9.65
C GLN A 281 -44.52 10.99 -10.75
N LYS A 282 -44.97 11.06 -12.00
CA LYS A 282 -44.17 11.04 -13.23
C LYS A 282 -43.27 12.28 -13.32
N ASP A 283 -42.09 12.09 -13.94
CA ASP A 283 -41.05 13.09 -14.15
C ASP A 283 -41.57 14.48 -14.58
N ALA A 284 -40.99 15.54 -14.04
CA ALA A 284 -41.21 16.90 -14.55
C ALA A 284 -40.55 17.07 -15.93
N PRO A 285 -41.12 17.88 -16.84
CA PRO A 285 -40.54 18.14 -18.17
C PRO A 285 -39.11 18.65 -18.08
N ALA A 286 -38.24 18.26 -19.05
CA ALA A 286 -36.80 18.61 -19.09
C ALA A 286 -36.54 20.14 -19.12
N ASP A 287 -37.48 20.89 -19.65
CA ASP A 287 -37.51 22.36 -19.75
C ASP A 287 -37.56 23.09 -18.38
N LEU A 288 -38.03 22.42 -17.31
CA LEU A 288 -38.04 22.99 -15.95
C LEU A 288 -36.73 22.78 -15.18
N LEU A 289 -35.77 22.01 -15.73
CA LEU A 289 -34.50 21.67 -15.06
C LEU A 289 -33.36 22.59 -15.43
N LEU A 290 -33.38 23.13 -16.62
CA LEU A 290 -32.33 23.98 -17.16
C LEU A 290 -32.19 25.31 -16.41
N PRO A 291 -33.26 25.99 -15.97
CA PRO A 291 -33.11 27.20 -15.17
C PRO A 291 -32.37 27.01 -13.84
N ARG A 292 -32.34 25.79 -13.34
CA ARG A 292 -31.63 25.47 -12.05
C ARG A 292 -30.13 25.39 -12.17
N LEU A 293 -29.59 25.22 -13.37
CA LEU A 293 -28.15 25.21 -13.61
C LEU A 293 -27.54 26.61 -13.77
N CYS A 294 -28.40 27.64 -13.79
CA CYS A 294 -28.00 29.01 -14.10
C CYS A 294 -28.81 30.01 -13.24
N ASP A 295 -29.16 29.67 -12.01
CA ASP A 295 -29.93 30.54 -11.14
C ASP A 295 -29.06 31.23 -10.05
N GLY A 296 -27.74 31.01 -10.07
CA GLY A 296 -26.81 31.53 -9.08
C GLY A 296 -26.99 30.88 -7.70
N ALA A 297 -27.84 29.87 -7.58
CA ALA A 297 -28.13 29.22 -6.30
C ALA A 297 -27.20 28.04 -6.05
N SER A 298 -26.33 28.19 -5.08
CA SER A 298 -25.51 27.08 -4.60
C SER A 298 -26.34 26.05 -3.81
N ALA A 299 -26.00 24.77 -3.95
CA ALA A 299 -26.51 23.71 -3.09
C ALA A 299 -26.24 24.05 -1.62
N LYS A 300 -27.23 23.86 -0.73
CA LYS A 300 -27.17 24.19 0.71
C LYS A 300 -26.74 23.00 1.57
N SER A 301 -26.80 21.81 1.03
CA SER A 301 -26.43 20.56 1.68
C SER A 301 -25.97 19.52 0.64
N VAL A 302 -25.37 18.44 1.10
CA VAL A 302 -25.08 17.28 0.24
C VAL A 302 -26.38 16.74 -0.36
N ASP A 303 -26.36 16.44 -1.66
CA ASP A 303 -27.53 15.95 -2.41
C ASP A 303 -28.78 16.85 -2.33
N ASP A 304 -28.60 18.18 -2.27
CA ASP A 304 -29.72 19.14 -2.26
C ASP A 304 -30.55 19.04 -3.56
N ALA A 305 -31.68 18.36 -3.45
CA ALA A 305 -32.56 18.07 -4.60
C ALA A 305 -33.14 19.32 -5.30
N SER A 306 -33.06 20.49 -4.65
CA SER A 306 -33.56 21.76 -5.23
C SER A 306 -32.52 22.43 -6.14
N ALA A 307 -31.24 22.05 -6.03
CA ALA A 307 -30.12 22.75 -6.64
C ALA A 307 -29.28 21.89 -7.58
N PHE A 308 -29.80 20.78 -8.15
CA PHE A 308 -29.01 19.99 -9.08
C PHE A 308 -29.80 19.35 -10.24
N THR A 309 -29.08 19.04 -11.31
CA THR A 309 -29.56 18.26 -12.45
C THR A 309 -28.84 16.91 -12.50
N ARG A 310 -29.58 15.81 -12.53
CA ARG A 310 -29.08 14.43 -12.65
C ARG A 310 -29.28 13.90 -14.07
N PHE A 311 -28.28 13.21 -14.61
CA PHE A 311 -28.44 12.47 -15.86
C PHE A 311 -28.88 11.02 -15.61
N GLU A 312 -29.62 10.43 -16.56
CA GLU A 312 -30.07 9.04 -16.50
C GLU A 312 -28.88 8.09 -16.29
N PRO A 313 -28.98 7.07 -15.40
CA PRO A 313 -27.91 6.09 -15.19
C PRO A 313 -27.90 5.05 -16.35
N ARG A 314 -27.50 5.47 -17.55
CA ARG A 314 -27.31 4.62 -18.73
C ARG A 314 -25.88 4.72 -19.24
N SER A 315 -25.43 3.76 -20.03
CA SER A 315 -24.16 3.86 -20.76
C SER A 315 -24.27 4.93 -21.87
N GLY A 316 -23.18 5.65 -22.11
CA GLY A 316 -23.08 6.69 -23.10
C GLY A 316 -22.99 8.10 -22.52
N ASP A 317 -22.74 9.08 -23.37
CA ASP A 317 -22.57 10.47 -22.97
C ASP A 317 -23.91 11.17 -22.72
N ALA A 318 -23.88 12.22 -21.90
CA ALA A 318 -24.92 13.26 -21.90
C ALA A 318 -24.36 14.49 -22.61
N ARG A 319 -25.18 15.21 -23.37
CA ARG A 319 -24.75 16.42 -24.07
C ARG A 319 -25.68 17.59 -23.76
N MET A 320 -25.03 18.71 -23.38
CA MET A 320 -25.72 19.94 -23.03
C MET A 320 -25.19 21.07 -23.92
N LEU A 321 -26.11 21.71 -24.66
CA LEU A 321 -25.83 22.82 -25.55
C LEU A 321 -26.26 24.12 -24.88
N VAL A 322 -25.32 25.04 -24.69
CA VAL A 322 -25.58 26.40 -24.23
C VAL A 322 -25.52 27.32 -25.45
N ASP A 323 -26.61 28.01 -25.80
CA ASP A 323 -26.64 29.10 -26.80
C ASP A 323 -26.65 30.45 -26.07
N LEU A 324 -25.58 31.21 -26.24
CA LEU A 324 -25.40 32.53 -25.61
C LEU A 324 -26.21 33.64 -26.32
N GLY A 325 -27.02 33.28 -27.33
CA GLY A 325 -27.83 34.22 -28.09
C GLY A 325 -27.08 35.01 -29.16
N LYS A 326 -25.84 35.35 -28.91
CA LYS A 326 -24.91 36.07 -29.80
C LYS A 326 -23.46 35.62 -29.55
N SER A 327 -22.52 36.01 -30.40
CA SER A 327 -21.11 35.86 -30.13
C SER A 327 -20.71 36.64 -28.89
N VAL A 328 -20.12 35.98 -27.90
CA VAL A 328 -19.73 36.55 -26.59
C VAL A 328 -18.30 36.23 -26.35
N PRO A 329 -17.45 37.21 -25.91
CA PRO A 329 -16.08 36.91 -25.49
C PRO A 329 -16.11 36.20 -24.13
N VAL A 330 -16.01 34.88 -24.16
CA VAL A 330 -16.03 34.03 -22.97
C VAL A 330 -14.65 34.03 -22.31
N SER A 331 -14.58 34.46 -21.08
CA SER A 331 -13.34 34.48 -20.31
C SER A 331 -13.14 33.21 -19.49
N ARG A 332 -14.24 32.63 -19.00
CA ARG A 332 -14.21 31.44 -18.12
C ARG A 332 -15.54 30.70 -18.13
N VAL A 333 -15.48 29.40 -17.92
CA VAL A 333 -16.66 28.56 -17.64
C VAL A 333 -16.42 27.76 -16.37
N SER A 334 -17.29 27.86 -15.38
CA SER A 334 -17.19 27.14 -14.10
C SER A 334 -18.36 26.20 -13.91
N THR A 335 -18.13 25.09 -13.21
CA THR A 335 -19.16 24.10 -12.86
C THR A 335 -19.02 23.63 -11.42
N PHE A 336 -20.11 23.36 -10.75
CA PHE A 336 -20.15 23.04 -9.34
C PHE A 336 -21.02 21.81 -9.05
N THR A 337 -20.59 21.00 -8.07
CA THR A 337 -21.31 19.81 -7.59
C THR A 337 -21.13 19.65 -6.08
N TRP A 338 -22.16 19.17 -5.38
CA TRP A 338 -22.09 18.80 -3.97
C TRP A 338 -22.96 17.58 -3.69
N HIS A 339 -22.32 16.37 -3.78
CA HIS A 339 -23.03 15.10 -3.69
C HIS A 339 -22.24 14.09 -2.86
N ASP A 340 -22.88 12.97 -2.55
CA ASP A 340 -22.25 11.84 -1.89
C ASP A 340 -21.76 10.79 -2.92
N GLY A 341 -20.63 10.11 -2.59
CA GLY A 341 -20.06 9.03 -3.38
C GLY A 341 -19.67 9.42 -4.82
N ASP A 342 -19.85 8.52 -5.76
CA ASP A 342 -19.46 8.68 -7.18
C ASP A 342 -20.28 9.70 -7.97
N ARG A 343 -21.19 10.39 -7.32
CA ARG A 343 -22.05 11.42 -7.94
C ARG A 343 -21.42 12.81 -7.90
N ALA A 344 -20.46 13.04 -7.01
CA ALA A 344 -19.82 14.33 -6.85
C ALA A 344 -18.79 14.67 -7.93
N PRO A 345 -17.91 13.74 -8.36
CA PRO A 345 -16.91 14.04 -9.36
C PRO A 345 -17.51 14.42 -10.70
N GLN A 346 -16.89 15.40 -11.35
CA GLN A 346 -17.24 15.89 -12.67
C GLN A 346 -16.29 15.29 -13.70
N LYS A 347 -16.85 14.86 -14.86
CA LYS A 347 -16.05 14.40 -16.00
C LYS A 347 -16.75 14.82 -17.29
N TYR A 348 -16.18 15.81 -17.98
CA TYR A 348 -16.73 16.31 -19.23
C TYR A 348 -15.68 16.98 -20.10
N GLU A 349 -15.99 17.09 -21.41
CA GLU A 349 -15.29 17.96 -22.36
C GLU A 349 -16.15 19.19 -22.64
N LEU A 350 -15.52 20.37 -22.69
CA LEU A 350 -16.14 21.64 -23.04
C LEU A 350 -15.67 22.06 -24.43
N TYR A 351 -16.61 22.34 -25.31
CA TYR A 351 -16.36 22.86 -26.65
C TYR A 351 -17.04 24.20 -26.84
N GLY A 352 -16.48 25.05 -27.74
CA GLY A 352 -17.04 26.33 -28.16
C GLY A 352 -17.18 26.43 -29.64
N SER A 353 -18.19 27.21 -30.11
CA SER A 353 -18.34 27.54 -31.53
C SER A 353 -18.98 28.92 -31.70
N ASP A 354 -18.38 29.70 -32.62
CA ASP A 354 -18.93 31.02 -33.08
C ASP A 354 -19.52 30.93 -34.50
N ALA A 355 -19.67 29.72 -35.04
CA ALA A 355 -20.26 29.55 -36.38
C ALA A 355 -21.68 30.07 -36.45
N VAL A 356 -22.03 30.73 -37.55
CA VAL A 356 -23.39 31.27 -37.79
C VAL A 356 -24.42 30.17 -37.81
N ALA A 357 -24.16 29.06 -38.52
CA ALA A 357 -24.93 27.81 -38.41
C ALA A 357 -24.35 26.99 -37.25
N SER A 358 -25.26 26.44 -36.41
CA SER A 358 -24.80 25.57 -35.31
C SER A 358 -24.14 24.32 -35.87
N PRO A 359 -22.91 24.02 -35.50
CA PRO A 359 -22.33 22.70 -35.81
C PRO A 359 -23.17 21.59 -35.20
N ASP A 360 -23.06 20.38 -35.75
CA ASP A 360 -23.78 19.24 -35.23
C ASP A 360 -23.33 18.86 -33.82
N ALA A 361 -24.16 19.16 -32.84
CA ALA A 361 -23.92 18.84 -31.44
C ALA A 361 -24.09 17.33 -31.14
N ALA A 362 -24.64 16.56 -32.07
CA ALA A 362 -24.82 15.12 -31.97
C ALA A 362 -23.68 14.33 -32.65
N ALA A 363 -22.73 14.97 -33.29
CA ALA A 363 -21.63 14.31 -33.99
C ALA A 363 -20.81 13.45 -33.02
N ASN A 364 -20.35 12.26 -33.44
CA ASN A 364 -19.51 11.38 -32.66
C ASN A 364 -18.16 12.05 -32.30
N ASP A 365 -17.64 12.85 -33.17
CA ASP A 365 -16.46 13.72 -32.97
C ASP A 365 -16.88 15.19 -33.15
N PRO A 366 -17.11 15.92 -32.05
CA PRO A 366 -17.48 17.34 -32.14
C PRO A 366 -16.39 18.19 -32.83
N ALA A 367 -15.11 17.90 -32.62
CA ALA A 367 -14.03 18.68 -33.21
C ALA A 367 -14.02 18.58 -34.74
N ALA A 368 -14.23 17.37 -35.28
CA ALA A 368 -14.37 17.16 -36.73
C ALA A 368 -15.63 17.83 -37.33
N SER A 369 -16.61 18.20 -36.51
CA SER A 369 -17.86 18.81 -36.91
C SER A 369 -17.87 20.34 -36.78
N GLY A 370 -16.74 20.96 -36.45
CA GLY A 370 -16.59 22.42 -36.35
C GLY A 370 -16.73 23.01 -34.95
N TRP A 371 -16.70 22.18 -33.92
CA TRP A 371 -16.53 22.60 -32.54
C TRP A 371 -15.04 22.72 -32.17
N THR A 372 -14.68 23.72 -31.38
CA THR A 372 -13.32 23.89 -30.83
C THR A 372 -13.30 23.37 -29.41
N LEU A 373 -12.44 22.40 -29.09
CA LEU A 373 -12.23 21.90 -27.71
C LEU A 373 -11.60 23.01 -26.87
N LEU A 374 -12.26 23.40 -25.80
CA LEU A 374 -11.81 24.42 -24.84
C LEU A 374 -11.13 23.82 -23.64
N GLY A 375 -11.53 22.63 -23.21
CA GLY A 375 -10.88 21.95 -22.09
C GLY A 375 -11.58 20.64 -21.72
N THR A 376 -10.84 19.80 -21.03
CA THR A 376 -11.33 18.53 -20.47
C THR A 376 -11.26 18.60 -18.95
N VAL A 377 -12.41 18.45 -18.30
CA VAL A 377 -12.54 18.43 -16.84
C VAL A 377 -12.66 17.00 -16.37
N ASP A 378 -11.82 16.60 -15.42
CA ASP A 378 -11.93 15.34 -14.68
C ASP A 378 -11.54 15.56 -13.22
N THR A 379 -12.55 15.64 -12.33
CA THR A 379 -12.32 15.84 -10.89
C THR A 379 -12.33 14.55 -10.10
N ASN A 380 -12.29 13.36 -10.74
CA ASN A 380 -12.24 12.07 -10.06
C ASN A 380 -11.03 11.94 -9.14
N ALA A 381 -9.91 12.54 -9.53
CA ALA A 381 -8.67 12.55 -8.72
C ALA A 381 -8.81 13.31 -7.39
N LEU A 382 -9.81 14.19 -7.25
CA LEU A 382 -10.03 14.96 -6.02
C LEU A 382 -10.77 14.16 -4.93
N GLY A 383 -11.37 13.01 -5.27
CA GLY A 383 -12.06 12.14 -4.31
C GLY A 383 -13.51 11.85 -4.66
N ARG A 384 -14.13 11.00 -3.82
CA ARG A 384 -15.55 10.63 -3.92
C ARG A 384 -16.35 11.43 -2.89
N GLY A 385 -17.49 11.96 -3.30
CA GLY A 385 -18.35 12.76 -2.41
C GLY A 385 -17.84 14.18 -2.17
N GLY A 386 -18.61 14.99 -1.46
CA GLY A 386 -18.24 16.36 -1.11
C GLY A 386 -18.53 17.40 -2.20
N LYS A 387 -17.91 18.56 -2.03
CA LYS A 387 -18.00 19.69 -2.97
C LYS A 387 -16.89 19.59 -4.00
N HIS A 388 -17.26 19.55 -5.29
CA HIS A 388 -16.30 19.69 -6.38
C HIS A 388 -16.62 20.95 -7.17
N GLY A 389 -15.59 21.69 -7.53
CA GLY A 389 -15.66 22.82 -8.44
C GLY A 389 -14.62 22.68 -9.53
N ALA A 390 -14.94 23.08 -10.74
CA ALA A 390 -14.01 23.16 -11.86
C ALA A 390 -14.19 24.44 -12.63
N SER A 391 -13.08 25.03 -13.08
CA SER A 391 -13.08 26.22 -13.95
C SER A 391 -12.20 25.97 -15.16
N VAL A 392 -12.75 26.12 -16.34
CA VAL A 392 -12.01 26.18 -17.62
C VAL A 392 -11.79 27.64 -17.93
N HIS A 393 -10.56 28.08 -17.96
CA HIS A 393 -10.19 29.48 -18.17
C HIS A 393 -8.87 29.59 -18.92
N LYS A 394 -8.62 30.81 -19.42
CA LYS A 394 -7.37 31.16 -20.09
C LYS A 394 -7.12 32.65 -19.91
N ASN A 395 -5.86 33.04 -19.68
CA ASN A 395 -5.48 34.45 -19.71
C ASN A 395 -5.78 35.06 -21.11
N GLY A 396 -6.48 36.18 -21.14
CA GLY A 396 -6.97 36.79 -22.36
C GLY A 396 -8.26 36.20 -22.90
N GLY A 397 -8.92 35.30 -22.14
CA GLY A 397 -10.19 34.68 -22.46
C GLY A 397 -10.09 33.42 -23.35
N LEU A 398 -11.13 32.60 -23.27
CA LEU A 398 -11.23 31.35 -24.02
C LEU A 398 -11.46 31.59 -25.52
N GLY A 399 -12.02 32.76 -25.87
CA GLY A 399 -12.37 33.15 -27.23
C GLY A 399 -13.80 33.72 -27.31
N ALA A 400 -14.20 34.14 -28.52
CA ALA A 400 -15.56 34.57 -28.77
C ALA A 400 -16.39 33.38 -29.26
N PHE A 401 -17.48 33.09 -28.57
CA PHE A 401 -18.35 31.97 -28.89
C PHE A 401 -19.81 32.38 -28.80
N ARG A 402 -20.61 31.88 -29.74
CA ARG A 402 -22.07 31.95 -29.65
C ARG A 402 -22.62 30.73 -28.89
N ARG A 403 -21.94 29.57 -28.99
CA ARG A 403 -22.41 28.32 -28.38
C ARG A 403 -21.31 27.60 -27.67
N LEU A 404 -21.68 26.97 -26.52
CA LEU A 404 -20.82 26.04 -25.77
C LEU A 404 -21.49 24.67 -25.75
N LEU A 405 -20.72 23.59 -25.92
CA LEU A 405 -21.20 22.22 -25.85
C LEU A 405 -20.44 21.49 -24.74
N PHE A 406 -21.20 20.94 -23.79
CA PHE A 406 -20.67 20.04 -22.77
C PHE A 406 -20.94 18.59 -23.19
N VAL A 407 -19.91 17.76 -23.27
CA VAL A 407 -19.97 16.32 -23.48
C VAL A 407 -19.63 15.66 -22.14
N VAL A 408 -20.63 15.17 -21.42
CA VAL A 408 -20.52 14.68 -20.06
C VAL A 408 -20.38 13.17 -20.06
N HIS A 409 -19.21 12.66 -19.66
CA HIS A 409 -18.82 11.25 -19.74
C HIS A 409 -19.10 10.44 -18.47
N SER A 410 -19.34 11.06 -17.33
CA SER A 410 -19.50 10.29 -16.10
C SER A 410 -20.90 9.72 -15.92
N SER A 411 -20.97 8.48 -15.43
CA SER A 411 -22.22 7.78 -15.15
C SER A 411 -23.04 8.39 -14.01
N GLY A 412 -22.48 9.35 -13.27
CA GLY A 412 -23.04 9.88 -12.03
C GLY A 412 -23.01 11.39 -11.85
N SER A 413 -22.36 12.17 -12.70
CA SER A 413 -22.22 13.63 -12.50
C SER A 413 -23.57 14.32 -12.36
N LEU A 414 -23.72 15.02 -11.24
CA LEU A 414 -24.86 15.84 -10.92
C LEU A 414 -24.39 17.29 -10.87
N LEU A 415 -24.61 18.08 -11.91
CA LEU A 415 -24.25 19.51 -11.90
C LEU A 415 -25.27 20.30 -11.07
N SER A 416 -24.76 21.13 -10.17
CA SER A 416 -25.56 22.03 -9.33
C SER A 416 -25.63 23.43 -9.90
N GLU A 417 -24.56 23.90 -10.57
CA GLU A 417 -24.49 25.21 -11.18
C GLU A 417 -23.49 25.21 -12.33
N VAL A 418 -23.72 26.05 -13.33
CA VAL A 418 -22.84 26.34 -14.47
C VAL A 418 -22.79 27.85 -14.67
N ASP A 419 -21.62 28.44 -14.44
CA ASP A 419 -21.37 29.86 -14.65
C ASP A 419 -20.57 30.10 -15.95
N VAL A 420 -20.98 31.08 -16.76
CA VAL A 420 -20.22 31.56 -17.93
C VAL A 420 -19.91 33.02 -17.77
N PHE A 421 -18.64 33.37 -17.64
CA PHE A 421 -18.20 34.76 -17.49
C PHE A 421 -17.75 35.35 -18.83
N ALA A 422 -18.25 36.55 -19.11
CA ALA A 422 -17.91 37.34 -20.29
C ALA A 422 -17.18 38.61 -19.92
N ASP A 423 -16.24 39.05 -20.74
CA ASP A 423 -15.40 40.24 -20.47
C ASP A 423 -16.23 41.52 -20.28
N SER A 424 -17.43 41.59 -20.84
CA SER A 424 -18.30 42.76 -20.73
C SER A 424 -18.88 43.00 -19.33
N LEU A 425 -18.75 42.05 -18.40
CA LEU A 425 -19.31 42.10 -17.04
C LEU A 425 -18.28 42.44 -15.95
N ARG A 426 -17.00 42.53 -16.28
CA ARG A 426 -15.93 42.93 -15.35
C ARG A 426 -14.98 43.94 -15.98
N ALA A 427 -14.46 44.87 -15.15
CA ALA A 427 -13.40 45.79 -15.53
C ALA A 427 -12.19 45.01 -16.13
N PRO A 428 -11.49 45.55 -17.15
CA PRO A 428 -10.45 44.81 -17.83
C PRO A 428 -9.40 44.34 -16.82
N CYS A 429 -9.24 43.05 -16.71
CA CYS A 429 -7.95 42.48 -16.30
C CYS A 429 -6.94 42.99 -17.37
N ASP A 430 -5.87 43.56 -16.91
CA ASP A 430 -4.79 44.14 -17.72
C ASP A 430 -4.56 43.34 -19.01
N GLN A 431 -4.84 43.99 -20.17
CA GLN A 431 -4.66 43.39 -21.46
C GLN A 431 -3.16 43.20 -21.71
N GLY A 432 -2.72 41.94 -21.65
CA GLY A 432 -1.69 41.43 -22.51
C GLY A 432 -0.24 41.90 -22.27
N SER A 433 0.29 41.68 -21.09
CA SER A 433 1.71 41.28 -21.03
C SER A 433 1.76 39.75 -21.03
N ARG A 434 2.44 39.17 -22.02
CA ARG A 434 2.89 37.77 -21.97
C ARG A 434 3.57 37.61 -20.61
N GLN A 435 2.96 36.90 -19.64
CA GLN A 435 3.56 36.78 -18.31
C GLN A 435 4.77 35.87 -18.46
N THR A 436 5.93 36.48 -18.58
CA THR A 436 7.19 35.79 -18.54
C THR A 436 7.36 35.13 -17.19
N ARG A 437 7.84 33.92 -17.22
CA ARG A 437 8.07 33.08 -16.02
C ARG A 437 9.57 32.93 -15.80
N PHE A 438 9.97 32.72 -14.58
CA PHE A 438 11.34 32.43 -14.22
C PHE A 438 11.46 31.12 -13.47
N ALA A 439 12.67 30.51 -13.51
CA ALA A 439 13.14 29.49 -12.61
C ALA A 439 14.55 29.81 -12.19
N ALA A 440 14.81 29.92 -10.91
CA ALA A 440 16.09 30.37 -10.40
C ALA A 440 16.62 29.50 -9.28
N ALA A 441 17.94 29.37 -9.20
CA ALA A 441 18.68 28.77 -8.11
C ALA A 441 19.76 29.74 -7.59
N ALA A 442 19.89 29.80 -6.26
CA ALA A 442 20.94 30.51 -5.57
C ALA A 442 21.69 29.56 -4.65
N ALA A 443 22.97 29.28 -4.91
CA ALA A 443 23.86 28.55 -4.02
C ALA A 443 24.62 29.52 -3.11
N ILE A 444 24.53 29.31 -1.80
CA ILE A 444 25.02 30.18 -0.74
C ILE A 444 26.03 29.41 0.11
N ASP A 445 27.15 30.02 0.48
CA ASP A 445 28.24 29.46 1.31
C ASP A 445 29.03 28.31 0.65
N GLY A 446 28.76 27.91 -0.59
CA GLY A 446 29.49 26.83 -1.30
C GLY A 446 30.91 27.16 -1.74
N GLY A 447 31.33 28.39 -1.57
CA GLY A 447 32.65 28.89 -1.97
C GLY A 447 32.91 28.81 -3.49
N GLU A 448 34.20 28.70 -3.87
CA GLU A 448 34.62 28.55 -5.29
C GLU A 448 34.40 27.13 -5.82
N ALA A 449 34.23 26.15 -4.92
CA ALA A 449 34.02 24.75 -5.30
C ALA A 449 32.63 24.48 -5.85
N VAL A 450 31.64 25.31 -5.55
CA VAL A 450 30.25 25.14 -6.01
C VAL A 450 29.92 26.13 -7.11
N THR A 451 29.46 25.65 -8.27
CA THR A 451 29.01 26.46 -9.39
C THR A 451 27.65 25.99 -9.88
N LEU A 452 26.87 26.92 -10.45
CA LEU A 452 25.56 26.61 -11.03
C LEU A 452 25.62 26.80 -12.54
N ARG A 453 25.01 25.89 -13.27
CA ARG A 453 24.85 25.99 -14.73
C ARG A 453 23.49 25.49 -15.18
N ALA A 454 23.07 25.88 -16.35
CA ALA A 454 21.90 25.36 -17.04
C ALA A 454 22.31 24.37 -18.14
N ASP A 455 21.49 23.34 -18.31
CA ASP A 455 21.54 22.39 -19.40
C ASP A 455 20.11 22.24 -19.96
N GLY A 456 19.81 23.05 -20.97
CA GLY A 456 18.43 23.25 -21.41
C GLY A 456 17.54 23.81 -20.31
N ALA A 457 16.47 23.08 -19.98
CA ALA A 457 15.55 23.41 -18.86
C ALA A 457 16.06 22.97 -17.49
N ARG A 458 17.16 22.24 -17.42
CA ARG A 458 17.70 21.66 -16.21
C ARG A 458 18.68 22.59 -15.51
N VAL A 459 18.53 22.77 -14.21
CA VAL A 459 19.49 23.52 -13.40
C VAL A 459 20.37 22.55 -12.62
N LEU A 460 21.67 22.68 -12.80
CA LEU A 460 22.70 21.81 -12.28
C LEU A 460 23.59 22.55 -11.30
N MET A 461 24.07 21.84 -10.29
CA MET A 461 25.11 22.26 -9.37
C MET A 461 26.33 21.36 -9.57
N ASP A 462 27.42 21.96 -10.00
CA ASP A 462 28.72 21.29 -10.13
C ASP A 462 29.55 21.54 -8.88
N ILE A 463 30.19 20.50 -8.36
CA ILE A 463 31.03 20.49 -7.17
C ILE A 463 32.41 20.08 -7.62
N ALA A 464 33.38 21.00 -7.54
CA ALA A 464 34.76 20.71 -7.86
C ALA A 464 35.43 19.83 -6.79
N PRO A 465 36.56 19.14 -7.11
CA PRO A 465 37.35 18.45 -6.10
C PRO A 465 37.71 19.37 -4.94
N HIS A 466 37.63 18.88 -3.71
CA HIS A 466 37.85 19.66 -2.49
C HIS A 466 38.36 18.80 -1.34
N ARG A 467 39.18 19.40 -0.48
CA ARG A 467 39.86 18.71 0.66
C ARG A 467 39.10 18.83 1.98
N ASP A 468 38.34 19.91 2.14
CA ASP A 468 37.57 20.19 3.34
C ASP A 468 36.09 19.97 3.06
N ALA A 469 35.29 19.63 4.07
CA ALA A 469 33.84 19.52 3.89
C ALA A 469 33.22 20.86 3.45
N ILE A 470 32.31 20.80 2.50
CA ILE A 470 31.60 21.98 1.98
C ILE A 470 30.19 22.01 2.53
N ARG A 471 29.80 23.13 3.11
CA ARG A 471 28.40 23.46 3.44
C ARG A 471 27.86 24.41 2.37
N CYS A 472 26.69 24.08 1.85
CA CYS A 472 26.03 24.89 0.85
C CYS A 472 24.51 24.89 1.07
N LYS A 473 23.89 26.08 1.02
CA LYS A 473 22.44 26.21 0.99
C LYS A 473 22.01 26.61 -0.42
N VAL A 474 21.05 25.91 -0.98
CA VAL A 474 20.47 26.21 -2.30
C VAL A 474 19.03 26.65 -2.13
N LEU A 475 18.72 27.85 -2.56
CA LEU A 475 17.35 28.36 -2.69
C LEU A 475 16.85 28.08 -4.10
N LEU A 476 15.60 27.61 -4.23
CA LEU A 476 14.97 27.30 -5.51
C LEU A 476 13.61 27.97 -5.60
N ALA A 477 13.33 28.63 -6.69
CA ALA A 477 12.03 29.19 -6.98
C ALA A 477 11.70 29.12 -8.48
N ALA A 478 10.41 28.94 -8.75
CA ALA A 478 9.83 29.10 -10.08
C ALA A 478 8.49 29.83 -9.96
N GLY A 479 8.22 30.78 -10.84
CA GLY A 479 7.02 31.59 -10.76
C GLY A 479 6.92 32.61 -11.87
N LEU A 480 6.10 33.62 -11.64
CA LEU A 480 5.97 34.77 -12.55
C LEU A 480 7.10 35.76 -12.34
N ASP A 481 7.54 36.45 -13.36
CA ASP A 481 8.64 37.45 -13.30
C ASP A 481 8.51 38.45 -12.13
N ARG A 482 7.31 38.88 -11.82
CA ARG A 482 7.04 39.78 -10.67
C ARG A 482 7.42 39.21 -9.30
N GLU A 483 7.58 37.89 -9.18
CA GLU A 483 7.94 37.20 -7.95
C GLU A 483 9.46 37.06 -7.79
N PHE A 484 10.21 37.35 -8.88
CA PHE A 484 11.68 37.25 -8.92
C PHE A 484 12.37 38.20 -7.93
N ASP A 485 11.87 39.43 -7.75
CA ASP A 485 12.44 40.39 -6.81
C ASP A 485 12.38 39.89 -5.35
N ALA A 486 11.33 39.15 -4.97
CA ALA A 486 11.25 38.54 -3.66
C ALA A 486 12.30 37.45 -3.49
N PHE A 487 12.49 36.61 -4.51
CA PHE A 487 13.52 35.58 -4.53
C PHE A 487 14.94 36.17 -4.47
N ASP A 488 15.25 37.16 -5.30
CA ASP A 488 16.54 37.87 -5.29
C ASP A 488 16.81 38.52 -3.92
N SER A 489 15.81 39.16 -3.35
CA SER A 489 15.90 39.75 -2.02
C SER A 489 16.17 38.72 -0.95
N HIS A 490 15.60 37.51 -1.06
CA HIS A 490 15.84 36.42 -0.11
C HIS A 490 17.27 35.84 -0.28
N ALA A 491 17.70 35.59 -1.49
CA ALA A 491 19.04 35.12 -1.79
C ALA A 491 20.13 36.04 -1.23
N ASN A 492 19.90 37.37 -1.25
CA ASN A 492 20.84 38.39 -0.75
C ASN A 492 20.57 38.79 0.72
N SER A 493 19.73 38.09 1.48
CA SER A 493 19.35 38.46 2.84
C SER A 493 20.31 38.01 3.94
N GLY A 494 21.42 37.37 3.57
CA GLY A 494 22.43 36.91 4.53
C GLY A 494 22.09 35.56 5.18
N VAL A 495 21.21 34.78 4.55
CA VAL A 495 20.92 33.39 5.00
C VAL A 495 22.20 32.52 4.94
N ASN A 496 22.27 31.52 5.81
CA ASN A 496 23.44 30.65 5.93
C ASN A 496 23.06 29.17 5.71
N ALA A 497 24.04 28.37 5.28
CA ALA A 497 23.92 26.91 5.27
C ALA A 497 23.84 26.35 6.69
N ARG A 498 23.16 25.25 6.86
CA ARG A 498 23.00 24.57 8.15
C ARG A 498 24.16 23.61 8.41
N ASP A 499 24.44 23.35 9.67
CA ASP A 499 25.38 22.34 10.14
C ASP A 499 24.65 20.99 10.29
N LEU A 500 24.64 20.22 9.19
CA LEU A 500 23.91 18.95 9.15
C LEU A 500 24.64 17.85 9.94
N THR A 501 25.97 17.90 9.97
CA THR A 501 26.78 16.98 10.78
C THR A 501 26.46 17.13 12.27
N ALA A 502 26.33 18.35 12.78
CA ALA A 502 25.91 18.58 14.15
C ALA A 502 24.48 18.13 14.42
N MET A 503 23.57 18.32 13.46
CA MET A 503 22.18 17.86 13.59
C MET A 503 22.09 16.33 13.73
N VAL A 504 22.78 15.58 12.87
CA VAL A 504 22.71 14.11 12.90
C VAL A 504 23.53 13.48 14.03
N ALA A 505 24.44 14.22 14.67
CA ALA A 505 25.27 13.72 15.77
C ALA A 505 24.52 13.66 17.11
N ALA A 506 23.53 14.51 17.31
CA ALA A 506 22.91 14.75 18.61
C ALA A 506 21.97 13.64 19.08
N GLY A 507 21.34 12.87 18.19
CA GLY A 507 20.14 12.08 18.51
C GLY A 507 18.95 13.00 18.74
N ASP A 508 17.75 12.44 18.75
CA ASP A 508 16.53 13.22 18.96
C ASP A 508 16.07 13.19 20.43
N THR A 509 15.08 14.00 20.76
CA THR A 509 14.38 13.94 22.05
C THR A 509 13.12 13.10 21.90
N PRO A 510 12.70 12.34 22.95
CA PRO A 510 11.49 11.52 22.88
C PRO A 510 10.27 12.34 22.46
N ARG A 511 9.53 11.86 21.45
CA ARG A 511 8.37 12.54 20.86
C ARG A 511 7.05 12.03 21.39
N TRP A 512 6.98 10.72 21.66
CA TRP A 512 5.69 10.04 21.77
C TRP A 512 5.26 9.84 23.22
N GLY A 513 6.11 10.17 24.18
CA GLY A 513 5.80 10.21 25.61
C GLY A 513 5.57 8.82 26.20
N ALA A 514 4.92 8.78 27.37
CA ALA A 514 4.80 7.56 28.17
C ALA A 514 4.11 6.39 27.45
N PRO A 515 4.45 5.12 27.76
CA PRO A 515 3.81 3.94 27.23
C PRO A 515 2.28 3.94 27.42
N ILE A 516 1.56 3.31 26.48
CA ILE A 516 0.13 3.02 26.63
C ILE A 516 0.03 1.66 27.33
N VAL A 517 -0.71 1.62 28.44
CA VAL A 517 -0.85 0.39 29.24
C VAL A 517 -2.17 -0.30 28.91
N THR A 518 -2.11 -1.60 28.62
CA THR A 518 -3.27 -2.44 28.35
C THR A 518 -3.29 -3.67 29.28
N LYS A 519 -4.46 -4.31 29.37
CA LYS A 519 -4.62 -5.54 30.14
C LYS A 519 -5.00 -6.67 29.21
N GLY A 520 -4.14 -7.70 29.14
CA GLY A 520 -4.42 -8.90 28.38
C GLY A 520 -5.39 -9.82 29.11
N GLN A 521 -5.73 -10.90 28.42
CA GLN A 521 -6.61 -11.95 28.95
C GLN A 521 -5.92 -13.31 28.79
N ARG A 522 -5.80 -14.03 29.90
CA ARG A 522 -5.34 -15.41 29.88
C ARG A 522 -6.48 -16.32 29.43
N GLY A 523 -6.20 -17.25 28.52
CA GLY A 523 -7.13 -18.27 28.06
C GLY A 523 -7.24 -19.42 29.05
N ASP A 524 -8.36 -20.14 28.96
CA ASP A 524 -8.65 -21.31 29.82
C ASP A 524 -7.74 -22.48 29.46
N ASP A 525 -7.31 -23.23 30.49
CA ASP A 525 -6.44 -24.39 30.36
C ASP A 525 -7.24 -25.68 30.05
N ASP A 526 -8.13 -25.67 29.05
CA ASP A 526 -9.01 -26.78 28.72
C ASP A 526 -8.30 -27.90 27.95
N GLY A 527 -7.41 -27.57 27.01
CA GLY A 527 -6.64 -28.48 26.17
C GLY A 527 -5.15 -28.47 26.45
N ALA A 528 -4.37 -29.16 25.63
CA ALA A 528 -2.90 -29.12 25.67
C ALA A 528 -2.31 -27.72 25.44
N TYR A 529 -3.01 -26.88 24.69
CA TYR A 529 -2.63 -25.50 24.44
C TYR A 529 -3.79 -24.56 24.75
N ALA A 530 -3.48 -23.39 25.29
CA ALA A 530 -4.39 -22.29 25.56
C ALA A 530 -3.94 -21.03 24.79
N VAL A 531 -4.92 -20.21 24.38
CA VAL A 531 -4.66 -18.95 23.67
C VAL A 531 -4.89 -17.77 24.63
N ASP A 532 -3.82 -17.14 25.03
CA ASP A 532 -3.86 -15.88 25.79
C ASP A 532 -3.92 -14.70 24.82
N THR A 533 -4.74 -13.71 25.09
CA THR A 533 -4.87 -12.50 24.27
C THR A 533 -4.09 -11.34 24.88
N ILE A 534 -3.13 -10.80 24.13
CA ILE A 534 -2.41 -9.58 24.46
C ILE A 534 -3.24 -8.41 23.91
N ALA A 535 -3.72 -7.56 24.82
CA ALA A 535 -4.60 -6.46 24.40
C ALA A 535 -3.83 -5.38 23.64
N ILE A 536 -4.29 -5.10 22.44
CA ILE A 536 -3.74 -4.08 21.54
C ILE A 536 -4.43 -2.74 21.81
N PRO A 537 -3.70 -1.60 21.87
CA PRO A 537 -4.29 -0.27 22.07
C PRO A 537 -4.89 0.27 20.76
N PHE A 538 -6.06 -0.25 20.35
CA PHE A 538 -6.76 0.19 19.13
C PHE A 538 -7.18 1.67 19.19
N ASP A 539 -7.61 2.13 20.36
CA ASP A 539 -7.81 3.56 20.62
C ASP A 539 -6.53 4.12 21.24
N ASN A 540 -5.73 4.79 20.43
CA ASN A 540 -4.45 5.34 20.83
C ASN A 540 -4.33 6.82 20.40
N ARG A 541 -3.52 7.59 21.15
CA ARG A 541 -3.34 9.02 20.94
C ARG A 541 -2.72 9.42 19.61
N PHE A 542 -2.13 8.46 18.87
CA PHE A 542 -1.48 8.69 17.59
C PHE A 542 -2.40 8.47 16.39
N GLY A 543 -3.64 8.01 16.61
CA GLY A 543 -4.54 7.61 15.54
C GLY A 543 -4.00 6.44 14.69
N SER A 544 -3.01 5.69 15.24
CA SER A 544 -2.39 4.57 14.56
C SER A 544 -3.37 3.42 14.36
N ASN A 545 -3.45 2.92 13.13
CA ASN A 545 -4.27 1.77 12.81
C ASN A 545 -3.48 0.49 13.15
N MET A 546 -3.82 -0.14 14.28
CA MET A 546 -3.10 -1.26 14.89
C MET A 546 -3.30 -2.58 14.14
N ARG A 547 -3.07 -2.59 12.83
CA ARG A 547 -2.94 -3.80 12.00
C ARG A 547 -1.55 -4.39 12.20
N VAL A 548 -1.36 -5.10 13.32
CA VAL A 548 -0.06 -5.66 13.73
C VAL A 548 0.36 -6.82 12.83
N CYS A 549 1.65 -6.91 12.50
CA CYS A 549 2.16 -7.93 11.57
C CYS A 549 3.53 -8.49 11.96
N GLY A 550 4.63 -8.00 11.39
CA GLY A 550 5.97 -8.49 11.70
C GLY A 550 6.35 -8.26 13.16
N PHE A 551 6.93 -9.25 13.82
CA PHE A 551 7.44 -9.08 15.19
C PHE A 551 8.57 -10.02 15.50
N ASP A 552 9.37 -9.66 16.51
CA ASP A 552 10.41 -10.49 17.13
C ASP A 552 10.65 -10.04 18.56
N PHE A 553 11.47 -10.79 19.30
CA PHE A 553 11.78 -10.53 20.70
C PHE A 553 13.23 -10.09 20.91
N PHE A 554 13.41 -9.12 21.79
CA PHE A 554 14.71 -8.84 22.42
C PHE A 554 15.10 -9.95 23.39
N ALA A 555 16.37 -10.04 23.72
CA ALA A 555 16.88 -11.02 24.68
C ALA A 555 16.25 -10.88 26.08
N ASP A 556 15.80 -9.68 26.43
CA ASP A 556 15.13 -9.36 27.71
C ASP A 556 13.62 -9.70 27.71
N GLY A 557 13.06 -10.24 26.62
CA GLY A 557 11.67 -10.65 26.49
C GLY A 557 10.70 -9.55 26.04
N ARG A 558 11.15 -8.32 25.83
CA ARG A 558 10.30 -7.33 25.13
C ARG A 558 10.15 -7.73 23.67
N ALA A 559 9.00 -7.38 23.07
CA ALA A 559 8.79 -7.55 21.65
C ALA A 559 8.91 -6.22 20.91
N ALA A 560 9.43 -6.25 19.66
CA ALA A 560 9.17 -5.21 18.69
C ALA A 560 8.15 -5.74 17.68
N ILE A 561 7.13 -4.94 17.34
CA ILE A 561 6.05 -5.32 16.43
C ILE A 561 5.72 -4.19 15.47
N THR A 562 5.59 -4.52 14.18
CA THR A 562 5.19 -3.56 13.14
C THR A 562 3.68 -3.46 13.01
N THR A 563 3.21 -2.33 12.49
CA THR A 563 1.87 -2.21 11.92
C THR A 563 1.95 -1.99 10.42
N TRP A 564 0.98 -2.49 9.67
CA TRP A 564 0.98 -2.33 8.20
C TRP A 564 1.07 -0.86 7.74
N ASN A 565 0.62 0.07 8.58
CA ASN A 565 0.61 1.51 8.26
C ASN A 565 1.92 2.24 8.62
N GLY A 566 2.98 1.52 8.98
CA GLY A 566 4.34 2.06 9.06
C GLY A 566 4.90 2.25 10.46
N ASP A 567 4.20 1.85 11.53
CA ASP A 567 4.72 1.97 12.89
C ASP A 567 5.53 0.75 13.31
N VAL A 568 6.47 0.95 14.24
CA VAL A 568 7.06 -0.08 15.09
C VAL A 568 6.77 0.26 16.56
N TRP A 569 6.30 -0.73 17.29
CA TRP A 569 5.99 -0.62 18.71
C TRP A 569 6.84 -1.56 19.52
N ILE A 570 7.38 -1.10 20.66
CA ILE A 570 8.00 -1.95 21.66
C ILE A 570 6.94 -2.35 22.68
N VAL A 571 6.82 -3.65 22.92
CA VAL A 571 5.83 -4.23 23.84
C VAL A 571 6.57 -4.87 25.01
N ALA A 572 6.33 -4.34 26.20
CA ALA A 572 6.89 -4.83 27.45
C ALA A 572 5.77 -5.39 28.37
N GLY A 573 6.17 -6.07 29.45
CA GLY A 573 5.20 -6.62 30.43
C GLY A 573 4.48 -7.87 29.91
N LEU A 574 5.14 -8.66 29.05
CA LEU A 574 4.65 -9.95 28.56
C LEU A 574 4.86 -11.05 29.62
N ASP A 575 4.39 -10.80 30.83
CA ASP A 575 4.48 -11.72 31.99
C ASP A 575 3.38 -12.80 31.95
N GLU A 576 3.36 -13.66 32.97
CA GLU A 576 2.38 -14.74 33.07
C GLU A 576 0.94 -14.23 33.09
N GLN A 577 0.67 -13.10 33.73
CA GLN A 577 -0.65 -12.56 34.01
C GLN A 577 -1.16 -11.57 32.96
N LEU A 578 -0.28 -10.94 32.17
CA LEU A 578 -0.58 -9.95 31.13
C LEU A 578 -1.40 -8.73 31.63
N GLN A 579 -1.26 -8.36 32.93
CA GLN A 579 -2.06 -7.28 33.52
C GLN A 579 -1.47 -5.88 33.34
N ASN A 580 -0.23 -5.79 32.88
CA ASN A 580 0.49 -4.53 32.71
C ASN A 580 1.32 -4.54 31.41
N VAL A 581 0.63 -4.76 30.27
CA VAL A 581 1.29 -4.76 28.97
C VAL A 581 1.49 -3.31 28.51
N GLN A 582 2.73 -2.94 28.27
CA GLN A 582 3.15 -1.57 27.95
C GLN A 582 3.52 -1.49 26.46
N TRP A 583 2.92 -0.52 25.76
CA TRP A 583 3.15 -0.25 24.34
C TRP A 583 3.81 1.10 24.17
N SER A 584 5.06 1.12 23.74
CA SER A 584 5.81 2.34 23.39
C SER A 584 5.97 2.40 21.86
N ARG A 585 5.67 3.54 21.25
CA ARG A 585 5.94 3.74 19.84
C ARG A 585 7.45 3.93 19.66
N PHE A 586 8.09 3.16 18.80
CA PHE A 586 9.54 3.18 18.58
C PHE A 586 9.92 3.88 17.28
N ALA A 587 9.15 3.64 16.23
CA ALA A 587 9.36 4.21 14.89
C ALA A 587 8.03 4.38 14.15
N THR A 588 8.00 5.22 13.11
CA THR A 588 6.84 5.41 12.23
C THR A 588 7.27 5.79 10.82
N GLY A 589 6.32 5.80 9.86
CA GLY A 589 6.55 6.27 8.51
C GLY A 589 7.24 5.25 7.60
N LEU A 590 7.36 3.98 7.99
CA LEU A 590 7.90 2.90 7.17
C LEU A 590 6.90 2.47 6.07
N TYR A 591 7.40 1.96 4.96
CA TYR A 591 6.59 1.60 3.79
C TYR A 591 6.06 0.16 3.87
N ASP A 592 4.78 -0.01 4.26
CA ASP A 592 4.09 -1.32 4.35
C ASP A 592 4.95 -2.41 5.04
N PRO A 593 5.42 -2.20 6.28
CA PRO A 593 6.37 -3.11 6.93
C PRO A 593 5.68 -4.38 7.41
N LEU A 594 5.85 -5.51 6.70
CA LEU A 594 5.24 -6.80 7.02
C LEU A 594 6.22 -7.84 7.60
N GLY A 595 7.51 -7.52 7.67
CA GLY A 595 8.54 -8.34 8.27
C GLY A 595 9.37 -7.59 9.33
N LEU A 596 9.79 -8.27 10.40
CA LEU A 596 10.66 -7.74 11.42
C LEU A 596 11.53 -8.84 12.02
N ARG A 597 12.82 -8.53 12.23
CA ARG A 597 13.75 -9.34 13.02
C ARG A 597 14.55 -8.45 13.96
N ILE A 598 14.92 -9.03 15.08
CA ILE A 598 15.87 -8.44 16.03
C ILE A 598 17.15 -9.27 15.95
N VAL A 599 18.26 -8.61 15.62
CA VAL A 599 19.59 -9.22 15.57
C VAL A 599 20.52 -8.36 16.43
N ASP A 600 21.16 -8.96 17.41
CA ASP A 600 22.05 -8.28 18.37
C ASP A 600 21.38 -7.05 19.03
N ASP A 601 20.13 -7.22 19.48
CA ASP A 601 19.25 -6.19 20.06
C ASP A 601 18.96 -4.98 19.15
N VAL A 602 19.21 -5.09 17.84
CA VAL A 602 18.86 -4.09 16.83
C VAL A 602 17.67 -4.54 16.02
N VAL A 603 16.75 -3.61 15.77
CA VAL A 603 15.52 -3.86 15.01
C VAL A 603 15.77 -3.69 13.51
N TYR A 604 15.50 -4.74 12.74
CA TYR A 604 15.47 -4.74 11.27
C TYR A 604 14.04 -4.92 10.78
N VAL A 605 13.61 -4.07 9.86
CA VAL A 605 12.26 -4.07 9.33
C VAL A 605 12.30 -4.24 7.82
N HIS A 606 11.53 -5.20 7.30
CA HIS A 606 11.33 -5.39 5.87
C HIS A 606 10.03 -4.73 5.44
N GLY A 607 10.14 -3.70 4.64
CA GLY A 607 9.06 -2.98 3.98
C GLY A 607 9.17 -3.10 2.45
N ARG A 608 8.26 -2.45 1.73
CA ARG A 608 8.26 -2.52 0.25
C ARG A 608 9.50 -1.90 -0.37
N ASP A 609 10.16 -0.97 0.30
CA ASP A 609 11.38 -0.30 -0.13
C ASP A 609 12.67 -1.08 0.21
N GLY A 610 12.56 -2.22 0.92
CA GLY A 610 13.67 -3.09 1.28
C GLY A 610 13.82 -3.28 2.80
N ILE A 611 15.04 -3.50 3.28
CA ILE A 611 15.33 -3.70 4.70
C ILE A 611 15.91 -2.41 5.30
N THR A 612 15.21 -1.90 6.32
CA THR A 612 15.63 -0.75 7.13
C THR A 612 16.11 -1.21 8.49
N ARG A 613 17.28 -0.74 8.93
CA ARG A 613 17.82 -0.92 10.28
C ARG A 613 17.47 0.30 11.12
N LEU A 614 16.74 0.09 12.23
CA LEU A 614 16.35 1.15 13.14
C LEU A 614 17.30 1.26 14.32
N VAL A 615 17.85 2.43 14.53
CA VAL A 615 18.87 2.66 15.57
C VAL A 615 18.43 3.78 16.52
N ASP A 616 18.30 3.43 17.79
CA ASP A 616 18.14 4.34 18.92
C ASP A 616 19.55 4.66 19.44
N ARG A 617 20.06 5.86 19.20
CA ARG A 617 21.43 6.26 19.55
C ARG A 617 21.59 6.75 20.97
N ASN A 618 20.58 7.45 21.46
CA ASN A 618 20.58 8.10 22.77
C ASN A 618 19.93 7.22 23.85
N GLN A 619 19.39 6.03 23.49
CA GLN A 619 18.74 5.04 24.33
C GLN A 619 17.51 5.58 25.07
N ASP A 620 16.74 6.43 24.39
CA ASP A 620 15.50 6.99 24.94
C ASP A 620 14.25 6.14 24.61
N GLY A 621 14.41 5.09 23.82
CA GLY A 621 13.35 4.17 23.43
C GLY A 621 12.65 4.55 22.12
N GLU A 622 13.19 5.48 21.34
CA GLU A 622 12.72 5.91 20.02
C GLU A 622 13.85 5.80 18.98
N ALA A 623 13.55 5.50 17.74
CA ALA A 623 14.56 5.38 16.69
C ALA A 623 14.96 6.76 16.16
N ASP A 624 16.27 7.08 16.29
CA ASP A 624 16.87 8.30 15.75
C ASP A 624 17.27 8.16 14.28
N VAL A 625 17.66 6.94 13.86
CA VAL A 625 18.19 6.66 12.52
C VAL A 625 17.44 5.53 11.87
N TYR A 626 17.02 5.77 10.64
CA TYR A 626 16.46 4.80 9.72
C TYR A 626 17.52 4.51 8.65
N GLU A 627 18.39 3.55 8.95
CA GLU A 627 19.50 3.19 8.08
C GLU A 627 19.03 2.29 6.95
N CYS A 628 19.40 2.63 5.72
CA CYS A 628 19.14 1.79 4.55
C CYS A 628 20.09 0.59 4.55
N PHE A 629 19.62 -0.53 5.08
CA PHE A 629 20.44 -1.76 5.16
C PHE A 629 20.57 -2.44 3.79
N ASN A 630 19.46 -2.61 3.09
CA ASN A 630 19.43 -3.05 1.69
C ASN A 630 18.11 -2.58 1.04
N HIS A 631 18.18 -1.97 -0.14
CA HIS A 631 17.03 -1.55 -0.93
C HIS A 631 17.13 -1.95 -2.41
N ASP A 632 17.83 -3.06 -2.69
CA ASP A 632 18.03 -3.57 -4.03
C ASP A 632 16.72 -4.10 -4.67
N GLU A 633 15.68 -4.37 -3.88
CA GLU A 633 14.38 -4.83 -4.37
C GLU A 633 13.74 -3.82 -5.32
N CYS A 634 13.20 -4.29 -6.45
CA CYS A 634 12.43 -3.44 -7.37
C CYS A 634 11.02 -3.18 -6.80
N VAL A 635 10.55 -1.94 -6.90
CA VAL A 635 9.19 -1.51 -6.55
C VAL A 635 8.53 -0.90 -7.77
N THR A 636 7.25 -1.22 -8.00
CA THR A 636 6.40 -0.61 -9.04
C THR A 636 5.23 0.14 -8.40
N ASN A 637 4.28 0.58 -9.19
CA ASN A 637 3.03 1.17 -8.70
C ASN A 637 1.93 0.14 -8.44
N ALA A 638 2.23 -1.16 -8.43
CA ALA A 638 1.24 -2.20 -8.16
C ALA A 638 0.83 -2.23 -6.69
N PHE A 639 -0.45 -2.29 -6.41
CA PHE A 639 -0.96 -2.36 -5.04
C PHE A 639 -0.64 -3.71 -4.36
N HIS A 640 -0.48 -4.79 -5.11
CA HIS A 640 -0.38 -6.17 -4.60
C HIS A 640 1.06 -6.72 -4.54
N GLU A 641 2.10 -5.94 -4.74
CA GLU A 641 3.49 -6.40 -4.64
C GLU A 641 4.03 -6.31 -3.20
N PHE A 642 3.34 -6.93 -2.24
CA PHE A 642 3.75 -6.87 -0.84
C PHE A 642 5.13 -7.48 -0.61
N ALA A 643 5.93 -6.83 0.24
CA ALA A 643 7.18 -7.33 0.79
C ALA A 643 6.87 -8.01 2.12
N PHE A 644 6.95 -9.35 2.13
CA PHE A 644 6.55 -10.14 3.28
C PHE A 644 7.75 -10.59 4.11
N GLU A 645 7.53 -10.93 5.35
CA GLU A 645 8.40 -11.62 6.29
C GLU A 645 9.86 -11.10 6.34
N LEU A 646 10.53 -11.38 7.41
CA LEU A 646 11.97 -11.28 7.56
C LEU A 646 12.44 -12.42 8.46
N GLN A 647 13.35 -13.24 7.98
CA GLN A 647 13.94 -14.36 8.73
C GLN A 647 15.45 -14.28 8.64
N THR A 648 16.15 -15.03 9.50
CA THR A 648 17.62 -15.15 9.49
C THR A 648 18.04 -16.60 9.52
N ASP A 649 19.17 -16.91 8.88
CA ASP A 649 19.87 -18.19 9.06
C ASP A 649 20.89 -18.09 10.22
N PRO A 650 21.50 -19.22 10.65
CA PRO A 650 22.54 -19.22 11.67
C PRO A 650 23.79 -18.41 11.33
N GLU A 651 24.05 -18.15 10.05
CA GLU A 651 25.16 -17.31 9.60
C GLU A 651 24.82 -15.81 9.69
N GLY A 652 23.57 -15.47 9.97
CA GLY A 652 23.07 -14.10 10.09
C GLY A 652 22.62 -13.46 8.78
N ASN A 653 22.47 -14.22 7.69
CA ASN A 653 21.89 -13.71 6.46
C ASN A 653 20.38 -13.57 6.62
N PHE A 654 19.81 -12.58 5.93
CA PHE A 654 18.37 -12.32 5.96
C PHE A 654 17.65 -12.99 4.77
N TYR A 655 16.43 -13.41 5.01
CA TYR A 655 15.54 -13.99 4.00
C TYR A 655 14.24 -13.23 3.97
N THR A 656 13.79 -12.88 2.76
CA THR A 656 12.56 -12.14 2.50
C THR A 656 11.75 -12.82 1.40
N SER A 657 10.48 -12.47 1.28
CA SER A 657 9.65 -12.87 0.16
C SER A 657 8.84 -11.71 -0.37
N LYS A 658 8.60 -11.69 -1.70
CA LYS A 658 7.86 -10.63 -2.37
C LYS A 658 6.75 -11.19 -3.24
N GLY A 659 5.57 -10.57 -3.13
CA GLY A 659 4.40 -10.94 -3.92
C GLY A 659 4.49 -10.52 -5.39
N ALA A 660 3.68 -11.17 -6.22
CA ALA A 660 3.47 -10.77 -7.60
C ALA A 660 2.54 -9.54 -7.68
N PRO A 661 2.68 -8.68 -8.71
CA PRO A 661 1.83 -7.52 -8.92
C PRO A 661 0.48 -7.93 -9.54
N VAL A 662 -0.38 -8.51 -8.72
CA VAL A 662 -1.68 -9.03 -9.15
C VAL A 662 -2.63 -7.87 -9.48
N ASN A 663 -3.40 -8.00 -10.57
CA ASN A 663 -4.42 -7.03 -10.95
C ASN A 663 -5.54 -6.90 -9.89
N PRO A 664 -6.23 -5.76 -9.81
CA PRO A 664 -7.49 -5.63 -9.06
C PRO A 664 -8.46 -6.76 -9.39
N GLY A 665 -9.08 -7.34 -8.34
CA GLY A 665 -9.92 -8.53 -8.49
C GLY A 665 -9.15 -9.86 -8.53
N GLY A 666 -7.84 -9.85 -8.37
CA GLY A 666 -7.02 -11.05 -8.13
C GLY A 666 -6.69 -11.88 -9.37
N ARG A 667 -7.10 -11.45 -10.57
CA ARG A 667 -6.90 -12.20 -11.82
C ARG A 667 -5.89 -11.53 -12.75
N GLY A 668 -4.89 -12.29 -13.19
CA GLY A 668 -3.82 -11.77 -14.04
C GLY A 668 -2.86 -10.87 -13.26
N PHE A 669 -1.94 -10.24 -13.98
CA PHE A 669 -0.83 -9.49 -13.40
C PHE A 669 -0.65 -8.15 -14.10
N MET A 670 -0.25 -7.14 -13.33
CA MET A 670 0.28 -5.87 -13.82
C MET A 670 1.71 -6.08 -14.36
N THR A 671 2.45 -5.00 -14.59
CA THR A 671 3.84 -5.08 -15.06
C THR A 671 4.70 -5.89 -14.08
N ILE A 672 5.30 -6.96 -14.57
CA ILE A 672 6.27 -7.76 -13.82
C ILE A 672 7.62 -7.06 -13.87
N ALA A 673 8.19 -6.80 -12.70
CA ALA A 673 9.57 -6.36 -12.52
C ALA A 673 10.41 -7.48 -11.87
N PRO A 674 11.73 -7.41 -11.89
CA PRO A 674 12.58 -8.28 -11.10
C PRO A 674 12.13 -8.30 -9.63
N HIS A 675 12.36 -9.42 -8.97
CA HIS A 675 11.99 -9.68 -7.57
C HIS A 675 10.49 -9.89 -7.31
N HIS A 676 9.61 -9.74 -8.30
CA HIS A 676 8.20 -10.10 -8.15
C HIS A 676 8.00 -11.62 -8.12
N GLY A 677 7.24 -12.10 -7.14
CA GLY A 677 6.93 -13.52 -6.95
C GLY A 677 8.17 -14.35 -6.62
N THR A 678 9.01 -13.86 -5.69
CA THR A 678 10.29 -14.49 -5.34
C THR A 678 10.49 -14.64 -3.84
N ILE A 679 11.41 -15.53 -3.48
CA ILE A 679 12.07 -15.56 -2.17
C ILE A 679 13.52 -15.15 -2.40
N MET A 680 14.03 -14.29 -1.53
CA MET A 680 15.33 -13.67 -1.67
C MET A 680 16.16 -13.85 -0.40
N LYS A 681 17.47 -13.89 -0.60
CA LYS A 681 18.47 -13.88 0.48
C LYS A 681 19.27 -12.59 0.40
N VAL A 682 19.41 -11.87 1.51
CA VAL A 682 20.29 -10.71 1.66
C VAL A 682 21.41 -11.09 2.61
N LYS A 683 22.66 -10.84 2.21
CA LYS A 683 23.82 -11.10 3.08
C LYS A 683 23.72 -10.33 4.38
N LYS A 684 24.32 -10.88 5.45
CA LYS A 684 24.34 -10.31 6.79
C LYS A 684 24.90 -8.89 6.89
N ASP A 685 25.64 -8.44 5.89
CA ASP A 685 26.20 -7.09 5.78
C ASP A 685 25.37 -6.16 4.87
N GLY A 686 24.23 -6.64 4.36
CA GLY A 686 23.38 -5.88 3.44
C GLY A 686 23.92 -5.73 2.02
N SER A 687 25.10 -6.29 1.69
CA SER A 687 25.85 -5.98 0.47
C SER A 687 25.28 -6.59 -0.81
N LEU A 688 24.54 -7.70 -0.72
CA LEU A 688 24.07 -8.47 -1.87
C LEU A 688 22.69 -9.07 -1.61
N LEU A 689 21.80 -8.93 -2.57
CA LEU A 689 20.53 -9.62 -2.66
C LEU A 689 20.59 -10.71 -3.73
N GLU A 690 20.17 -11.93 -3.39
CA GLU A 690 20.11 -13.10 -4.28
C GLU A 690 18.70 -13.67 -4.34
N VAL A 691 18.22 -14.04 -5.54
CA VAL A 691 16.93 -14.71 -5.71
C VAL A 691 17.11 -16.23 -5.52
N ILE A 692 16.37 -16.81 -4.55
CA ILE A 692 16.42 -18.23 -4.20
C ILE A 692 15.30 -19.01 -4.88
N ALA A 693 14.09 -18.46 -4.89
CA ALA A 693 12.93 -19.12 -5.48
C ALA A 693 12.13 -18.15 -6.34
N THR A 694 11.57 -18.64 -7.44
CA THR A 694 10.77 -17.88 -8.40
C THR A 694 9.44 -18.57 -8.69
N GLY A 695 8.57 -17.91 -9.43
CA GLY A 695 7.29 -18.49 -9.85
C GLY A 695 6.21 -18.45 -8.77
N LEU A 696 6.37 -17.62 -7.74
CA LEU A 696 5.41 -17.46 -6.66
C LEU A 696 4.38 -16.37 -6.99
N ARG A 697 3.21 -16.43 -6.33
CA ARG A 697 2.15 -15.44 -6.46
C ARG A 697 2.08 -14.49 -5.27
N ALA A 698 1.87 -15.02 -4.08
CA ALA A 698 1.76 -14.25 -2.84
C ALA A 698 2.30 -15.06 -1.66
N PRO A 699 3.63 -15.19 -1.56
CA PRO A 699 4.29 -15.97 -0.51
C PRO A 699 4.28 -15.17 0.81
N ASN A 700 3.13 -15.10 1.47
CA ASN A 700 2.90 -14.28 2.67
C ASN A 700 3.56 -14.85 3.92
N GLY A 701 4.70 -15.43 3.81
CA GLY A 701 5.47 -15.84 4.95
C GLY A 701 6.36 -17.03 4.63
N ILE A 702 7.53 -16.98 5.21
CA ILE A 702 8.57 -17.99 5.08
C ILE A 702 9.00 -18.46 6.45
N GLY A 703 9.57 -19.65 6.50
CA GLY A 703 10.32 -20.16 7.64
C GLY A 703 11.73 -20.53 7.19
N VAL A 704 12.72 -20.37 8.07
CA VAL A 704 14.08 -20.86 7.87
C VAL A 704 14.37 -21.90 8.93
N SER A 705 14.84 -23.08 8.51
CA SER A 705 15.16 -24.16 9.47
C SER A 705 16.27 -23.74 10.45
N PRO A 706 16.29 -24.28 11.68
CA PRO A 706 17.31 -23.93 12.67
C PRO A 706 18.75 -24.16 12.22
N ASP A 707 18.98 -25.05 11.25
CA ASP A 707 20.28 -25.31 10.62
C ASP A 707 20.53 -24.51 9.33
N GLY A 708 19.57 -23.65 8.93
CA GLY A 708 19.67 -22.78 7.74
C GLY A 708 19.58 -23.47 6.39
N LYS A 709 19.36 -24.80 6.34
CA LYS A 709 19.40 -25.57 5.08
C LYS A 709 18.09 -25.58 4.31
N VAL A 710 16.99 -25.35 4.98
CA VAL A 710 15.65 -25.40 4.40
C VAL A 710 14.93 -24.09 4.60
N ILE A 711 14.31 -23.60 3.54
CA ILE A 711 13.35 -22.51 3.57
C ILE A 711 11.97 -23.10 3.28
N THR A 712 10.96 -22.71 4.04
CA THR A 712 9.57 -23.01 3.71
C THR A 712 8.84 -21.76 3.29
N SER A 713 7.82 -21.89 2.46
CA SER A 713 6.91 -20.78 2.17
C SER A 713 5.50 -21.29 1.95
N GLY A 714 4.53 -20.55 2.49
CA GLY A 714 3.16 -20.65 1.99
C GLY A 714 3.03 -19.84 0.71
N ASP A 715 2.16 -20.25 -0.22
CA ASP A 715 1.78 -19.43 -1.37
C ASP A 715 0.29 -19.53 -1.65
N ASN A 716 -0.33 -18.42 -2.02
CA ASN A 716 -1.79 -18.30 -2.06
C ASN A 716 -2.37 -18.71 -3.41
N GLU A 717 -3.56 -19.31 -3.39
CA GLU A 717 -4.38 -19.57 -4.57
C GLU A 717 -4.55 -18.35 -5.48
N GLY A 718 -4.60 -18.57 -6.77
CA GLY A 718 -4.84 -17.50 -7.75
C GLY A 718 -4.64 -17.93 -9.20
N THR A 719 -4.37 -16.98 -10.08
CA THR A 719 -4.03 -17.26 -11.48
C THR A 719 -2.74 -18.07 -11.55
N TYR A 720 -2.76 -19.22 -12.24
CA TYR A 720 -1.71 -20.24 -12.30
C TYR A 720 -1.39 -20.93 -10.97
N MET A 721 -2.14 -20.66 -9.91
CA MET A 721 -1.99 -21.28 -8.60
C MET A 721 -3.29 -22.00 -8.24
N PRO A 722 -3.36 -23.34 -8.40
CA PRO A 722 -4.63 -24.08 -8.26
C PRO A 722 -5.21 -24.04 -6.85
N ARG A 723 -4.36 -24.10 -5.81
CA ARG A 723 -4.70 -24.00 -4.37
C ARG A 723 -3.54 -23.42 -3.60
N CYS A 724 -3.77 -23.05 -2.35
CA CYS A 724 -2.67 -22.74 -1.44
C CYS A 724 -1.75 -23.95 -1.29
N ARG A 725 -0.47 -23.69 -1.15
CA ARG A 725 0.54 -24.72 -1.04
C ARG A 725 1.59 -24.36 0.00
N LEU A 726 2.18 -25.40 0.60
CA LEU A 726 3.34 -25.27 1.46
C LEU A 726 4.56 -25.78 0.70
N ASN A 727 5.50 -24.91 0.41
CA ASN A 727 6.76 -25.25 -0.28
C ASN A 727 7.84 -25.71 0.71
N TRP A 728 8.70 -26.61 0.24
CA TRP A 728 9.91 -27.07 0.91
C TRP A 728 11.09 -26.81 -0.02
N ILE A 729 11.97 -25.89 0.35
CA ILE A 729 13.00 -25.31 -0.54
C ILE A 729 14.38 -25.61 0.05
N GLU A 730 15.10 -26.55 -0.59
CA GLU A 730 16.47 -26.93 -0.24
C GLU A 730 17.51 -26.38 -1.22
N LYS A 731 17.06 -25.94 -2.39
CA LYS A 731 17.90 -25.43 -3.49
C LYS A 731 17.18 -24.36 -4.26
N PRO A 732 17.89 -23.46 -4.93
CA PRO A 732 17.26 -22.51 -5.85
C PRO A 732 16.44 -23.20 -6.94
N GLY A 733 15.23 -22.66 -7.25
CA GLY A 733 14.32 -23.32 -8.18
C GLY A 733 13.12 -22.50 -8.61
N TYR A 734 12.25 -23.16 -9.40
CA TYR A 734 10.99 -22.63 -9.89
C TYR A 734 9.84 -23.30 -9.12
N TYR A 735 9.36 -22.61 -8.13
CA TYR A 735 8.28 -23.07 -7.25
C TYR A 735 6.94 -22.43 -7.66
N ALA A 736 5.85 -23.11 -7.29
CA ALA A 736 4.49 -22.64 -7.42
C ALA A 736 3.91 -22.55 -8.84
N GLY A 737 4.66 -22.34 -9.88
CA GLY A 737 4.22 -22.46 -11.28
C GLY A 737 3.57 -21.24 -11.89
N VAL A 738 3.68 -20.07 -11.24
CA VAL A 738 3.19 -18.79 -11.78
C VAL A 738 4.14 -18.33 -12.89
N ARG A 739 3.78 -18.60 -14.15
CA ARG A 739 4.63 -18.32 -15.31
C ARG A 739 5.15 -16.89 -15.40
N PRO A 740 4.33 -15.84 -15.22
CA PRO A 740 4.81 -14.47 -15.30
C PRO A 740 5.93 -14.14 -14.29
N THR A 741 5.97 -14.79 -13.13
CA THR A 741 6.99 -14.57 -12.11
C THR A 741 8.11 -15.60 -12.10
N ALA A 742 8.23 -16.38 -13.16
CA ALA A 742 9.35 -17.34 -13.33
C ALA A 742 10.71 -16.66 -13.39
N GLN A 743 10.78 -15.39 -13.75
CA GLN A 743 11.97 -14.53 -13.86
C GLN A 743 12.99 -15.04 -14.92
N ARG A 744 12.54 -15.93 -15.82
CA ARG A 744 13.35 -16.53 -16.89
C ARG A 744 12.47 -17.16 -17.97
N ASP A 745 12.87 -17.05 -19.23
CA ASP A 745 12.12 -17.58 -20.38
C ASP A 745 12.17 -19.10 -20.47
N ASP A 746 13.24 -19.72 -19.96
CA ASP A 746 13.50 -21.16 -20.00
C ASP A 746 12.97 -21.91 -18.77
N ALA A 747 11.98 -21.34 -18.04
CA ALA A 747 11.38 -22.01 -16.89
C ALA A 747 10.84 -23.41 -17.24
N PRO A 748 11.03 -24.42 -16.38
CA PRO A 748 10.52 -25.76 -16.61
C PRO A 748 9.02 -25.80 -16.90
N ALA A 749 8.57 -26.80 -17.65
CA ALA A 749 7.15 -26.98 -17.94
C ALA A 749 6.34 -27.23 -16.67
N GLN A 750 6.91 -27.92 -15.70
CA GLN A 750 6.31 -28.17 -14.38
C GLN A 750 7.15 -27.47 -13.29
N PRO A 751 6.51 -26.86 -12.29
CA PRO A 751 7.20 -26.33 -11.11
C PRO A 751 7.68 -27.46 -10.19
N ASP A 752 8.59 -27.13 -9.28
CA ASP A 752 8.96 -28.00 -8.17
C ASP A 752 7.74 -28.33 -7.31
N LEU A 753 7.65 -29.58 -6.84
CA LEU A 753 6.51 -30.06 -6.07
C LEU A 753 6.48 -29.41 -4.68
N PRO A 754 5.28 -29.09 -4.12
CA PRO A 754 5.16 -28.62 -2.74
C PRO A 754 5.35 -29.77 -1.75
N LEU A 755 5.58 -29.45 -0.48
CA LEU A 755 5.40 -30.43 0.58
C LEU A 755 3.94 -30.94 0.58
N CYS A 756 2.97 -29.99 0.51
CA CYS A 756 1.56 -30.34 0.33
C CYS A 756 0.76 -29.22 -0.30
N TRP A 757 -0.36 -29.57 -0.92
CA TRP A 757 -1.47 -28.71 -1.26
C TRP A 757 -2.45 -28.63 -0.08
N MET A 758 -3.17 -27.49 0.00
CA MET A 758 -4.16 -27.26 1.04
C MET A 758 -5.47 -26.78 0.42
N PRO A 759 -6.61 -27.45 0.68
CA PRO A 759 -7.90 -26.98 0.16
C PRO A 759 -8.35 -25.69 0.88
N MET A 760 -9.33 -24.98 0.30
CA MET A 760 -9.78 -23.65 0.74
C MET A 760 -10.33 -23.60 2.17
N ASP A 761 -10.88 -24.71 2.65
CA ASP A 761 -11.39 -24.86 4.01
C ASP A 761 -10.29 -25.12 5.06
N VAL A 762 -9.09 -25.47 4.60
CA VAL A 762 -7.88 -25.61 5.42
C VAL A 762 -7.07 -24.32 5.39
N ASP A 763 -6.71 -23.85 4.19
CA ASP A 763 -5.97 -22.63 4.03
C ASP A 763 -6.34 -21.94 2.71
N ASN A 764 -6.99 -20.79 2.80
CA ASN A 764 -7.36 -19.96 1.64
C ASN A 764 -6.43 -18.74 1.46
N SER A 765 -5.52 -18.53 2.38
CA SER A 765 -4.47 -17.53 2.32
C SER A 765 -3.41 -17.85 3.37
N SER A 766 -2.25 -18.27 2.92
CA SER A 766 -1.19 -18.76 3.80
C SER A 766 -0.55 -17.63 4.63
N GLY A 767 -0.10 -17.96 5.84
CA GLY A 767 0.79 -17.17 6.66
C GLY A 767 2.21 -17.74 6.70
N GLY A 768 2.97 -17.40 7.73
CA GLY A 768 4.34 -17.87 7.94
C GLY A 768 4.45 -19.30 8.45
N GLN A 769 5.69 -19.77 8.58
CA GLN A 769 6.02 -21.05 9.19
C GLN A 769 7.07 -20.85 10.26
N VAL A 770 7.03 -21.70 11.30
CA VAL A 770 7.98 -21.65 12.39
C VAL A 770 8.33 -23.05 12.89
N TRP A 771 9.62 -23.31 13.10
CA TRP A 771 10.06 -24.53 13.81
C TRP A 771 9.90 -24.37 15.31
N VAL A 772 9.42 -25.41 15.98
CA VAL A 772 9.35 -25.45 17.43
C VAL A 772 10.76 -25.61 17.98
N THR A 773 11.34 -24.51 18.42
CA THR A 773 12.70 -24.44 18.98
C THR A 773 12.73 -24.57 20.49
N SER A 774 11.58 -24.36 21.16
CA SER A 774 11.48 -24.42 22.63
C SER A 774 11.11 -25.81 23.13
N ASP A 775 11.82 -26.30 24.11
CA ASP A 775 11.51 -27.50 24.90
C ASP A 775 10.38 -27.29 25.92
N ARG A 776 10.02 -26.03 26.19
CA ARG A 776 8.92 -25.63 27.11
C ARG A 776 7.54 -25.61 26.44
N TRP A 777 7.47 -25.80 25.11
CA TRP A 777 6.22 -25.78 24.37
C TRP A 777 5.66 -27.19 24.09
N GLY A 778 5.93 -28.13 25.01
CA GLY A 778 5.38 -29.47 24.96
C GLY A 778 6.12 -30.45 24.03
N PRO A 779 5.46 -31.51 23.57
CA PRO A 779 6.12 -32.65 22.94
C PRO A 779 6.45 -32.44 21.45
N LEU A 780 6.40 -31.23 20.92
CA LEU A 780 6.55 -30.91 19.49
C LEU A 780 7.89 -30.27 19.10
N GLN A 781 8.90 -30.31 19.99
CA GLN A 781 10.23 -29.78 19.70
C GLN A 781 10.79 -30.33 18.38
N GLY A 782 11.37 -29.46 17.55
CA GLY A 782 11.92 -29.77 16.23
C GLY A 782 10.86 -29.91 15.11
N ARG A 783 9.57 -29.83 15.43
CA ARG A 783 8.50 -29.89 14.44
C ARG A 783 8.28 -28.53 13.76
N LEU A 784 7.73 -28.57 12.55
CA LEU A 784 7.33 -27.38 11.80
C LEU A 784 5.86 -27.07 12.04
N LEU A 785 5.54 -25.80 12.25
CA LEU A 785 4.17 -25.27 12.31
C LEU A 785 3.90 -24.40 11.09
N HIS A 786 2.66 -24.42 10.61
CA HIS A 786 2.16 -23.56 9.54
C HIS A 786 1.00 -22.71 10.05
N LEU A 787 0.97 -21.45 9.64
CA LEU A 787 -0.07 -20.48 9.97
C LEU A 787 -0.94 -20.20 8.75
N SER A 788 -2.26 -20.13 8.95
CA SER A 788 -3.18 -19.63 7.94
C SER A 788 -3.66 -18.23 8.29
N TYR A 789 -3.36 -17.30 7.40
CA TYR A 789 -3.89 -15.94 7.46
C TYR A 789 -5.41 -15.95 7.22
N GLY A 790 -5.87 -16.68 6.22
CA GLY A 790 -7.27 -16.67 5.80
C GLY A 790 -8.22 -17.36 6.78
N THR A 791 -7.88 -18.53 7.27
CA THR A 791 -8.74 -19.31 8.19
C THR A 791 -8.44 -19.06 9.68
N CYS A 792 -7.50 -18.16 10.00
CA CYS A 792 -7.06 -17.87 11.36
C CYS A 792 -6.65 -19.15 12.10
N GLY A 793 -5.89 -20.03 11.42
CA GLY A 793 -5.59 -21.38 11.90
C GLY A 793 -4.10 -21.62 12.17
N LEU A 794 -3.80 -22.47 13.14
CA LEU A 794 -2.47 -23.01 13.42
C LEU A 794 -2.46 -24.49 13.08
N TYR A 795 -1.42 -24.97 12.39
CA TYR A 795 -1.31 -26.33 11.90
C TYR A 795 0.04 -26.96 12.28
N LEU A 796 0.02 -28.24 12.65
CA LEU A 796 1.22 -29.07 12.72
C LEU A 796 1.51 -29.63 11.32
N VAL A 797 2.75 -29.51 10.84
CA VAL A 797 3.19 -30.08 9.59
C VAL A 797 3.73 -31.50 9.82
N CYS A 798 3.14 -32.47 9.15
CA CYS A 798 3.56 -33.88 9.13
C CYS A 798 4.36 -34.12 7.84
N LYS A 799 5.68 -33.96 7.92
CA LYS A 799 6.61 -34.15 6.79
C LYS A 799 6.90 -35.64 6.60
N GLU A 800 6.99 -36.09 5.36
CA GLU A 800 7.42 -37.42 4.95
C GLU A 800 8.55 -37.32 3.91
N ASP A 801 9.75 -37.81 4.26
CA ASP A 801 10.90 -37.87 3.35
C ASP A 801 10.77 -39.07 2.39
N ARG A 802 11.11 -38.84 1.11
CA ARG A 802 11.28 -39.79 0.03
C ARG A 802 12.68 -39.70 -0.53
N ALA A 803 13.10 -40.68 -1.32
CA ALA A 803 14.48 -40.70 -1.83
C ALA A 803 14.90 -39.41 -2.57
N ASP A 804 14.00 -38.84 -3.39
CA ASP A 804 14.27 -37.71 -4.23
C ASP A 804 13.25 -36.55 -4.05
N SER A 805 12.38 -36.60 -3.02
CA SER A 805 11.36 -35.61 -2.79
C SER A 805 10.90 -35.56 -1.34
N VAL A 806 10.25 -34.49 -0.98
CA VAL A 806 9.54 -34.32 0.28
C VAL A 806 8.06 -34.18 0.01
N GLN A 807 7.24 -34.85 0.78
CA GLN A 807 5.78 -34.74 0.77
C GLN A 807 5.28 -34.69 2.20
N GLY A 808 3.98 -34.47 2.39
CA GLY A 808 3.41 -34.50 3.74
C GLY A 808 2.06 -33.84 3.78
N GLY A 809 1.67 -33.39 4.97
CA GLY A 809 0.38 -32.78 5.20
C GLY A 809 0.33 -31.94 6.45
N VAL A 810 -0.85 -31.40 6.73
CA VAL A 810 -1.12 -30.51 7.86
C VAL A 810 -2.27 -31.01 8.71
N VAL A 811 -2.13 -30.88 10.03
CA VAL A 811 -3.16 -31.19 11.03
C VAL A 811 -3.47 -29.91 11.81
N ARG A 812 -4.75 -29.53 11.88
CA ARG A 812 -5.19 -28.30 12.56
C ARG A 812 -5.15 -28.45 14.08
N PHE A 813 -4.61 -27.46 14.79
CA PHE A 813 -4.82 -27.33 16.24
C PHE A 813 -6.26 -26.86 16.51
N PRO A 814 -6.94 -27.41 17.53
CA PRO A 814 -8.29 -27.00 17.92
C PRO A 814 -8.26 -25.69 18.72
N LEU A 815 -7.65 -24.65 18.15
CA LEU A 815 -7.48 -23.33 18.74
C LEU A 815 -8.24 -22.28 17.92
N SER A 816 -8.71 -21.24 18.61
CA SER A 816 -9.40 -20.11 18.01
C SER A 816 -8.65 -18.82 18.28
N PHE A 817 -8.55 -17.96 17.27
CA PHE A 817 -7.87 -16.68 17.34
C PHE A 817 -8.80 -15.54 16.91
N SER A 818 -8.61 -14.36 17.50
CA SER A 818 -9.46 -13.20 17.20
C SER A 818 -9.10 -12.50 15.87
N SER A 819 -7.92 -12.77 15.30
CA SER A 819 -7.45 -12.21 14.05
C SER A 819 -6.67 -13.23 13.25
N SER A 820 -6.30 -12.87 12.03
CA SER A 820 -5.47 -13.70 11.15
C SER A 820 -4.13 -14.05 11.79
N LEU A 821 -3.53 -15.17 11.37
CA LEU A 821 -2.19 -15.55 11.79
C LEU A 821 -1.20 -15.36 10.62
N MET A 822 -0.29 -14.39 10.77
CA MET A 822 0.72 -14.12 9.77
C MET A 822 2.11 -14.54 10.20
N ARG A 823 2.49 -14.21 11.44
CA ARG A 823 3.85 -14.40 11.97
C ARG A 823 3.80 -15.12 13.28
N ALA A 824 4.86 -15.88 13.56
CA ALA A 824 5.02 -16.62 14.80
C ALA A 824 6.47 -16.60 15.26
N ARG A 825 6.68 -16.48 16.59
CA ARG A 825 8.00 -16.52 17.22
C ARG A 825 7.91 -17.20 18.59
N PHE A 826 8.95 -17.92 18.97
CA PHE A 826 9.09 -18.43 20.34
C PHE A 826 9.73 -17.37 21.22
N HIS A 827 9.12 -17.11 22.37
CA HIS A 827 9.60 -16.10 23.30
C HIS A 827 10.84 -16.63 24.06
N PRO A 828 11.93 -15.85 24.17
CA PRO A 828 13.20 -16.34 24.68
C PRO A 828 13.17 -16.71 26.18
N ILE A 829 12.30 -16.07 26.98
CA ILE A 829 12.24 -16.27 28.43
C ILE A 829 11.22 -17.34 28.82
N ASP A 830 9.95 -17.26 28.39
CA ASP A 830 8.91 -18.20 28.76
C ASP A 830 8.85 -19.44 27.87
N GLY A 831 9.47 -19.38 26.67
CA GLY A 831 9.51 -20.48 25.72
C GLY A 831 8.19 -20.77 25.03
N GLN A 832 7.17 -19.92 25.20
CA GLN A 832 5.87 -20.09 24.58
C GLN A 832 5.84 -19.52 23.17
N LEU A 833 4.89 -19.97 22.34
CA LEU A 833 4.68 -19.48 21.00
C LEU A 833 3.85 -18.21 21.03
N TYR A 834 4.32 -17.16 20.39
CA TYR A 834 3.52 -15.97 20.14
C TYR A 834 3.19 -15.87 18.65
N VAL A 835 1.99 -15.36 18.35
CA VAL A 835 1.48 -15.22 16.99
C VAL A 835 0.85 -13.84 16.80
N ALA A 836 1.07 -13.23 15.63
CA ALA A 836 0.50 -11.94 15.29
C ALA A 836 -0.08 -11.96 13.86
N GLY A 837 -1.04 -11.07 13.62
CA GLY A 837 -1.60 -10.83 12.30
C GLY A 837 -2.74 -9.82 12.34
N PHE A 838 -3.27 -9.49 11.16
CA PHE A 838 -4.31 -8.49 11.01
C PHE A 838 -5.39 -8.91 10.03
N GLN A 839 -6.54 -8.26 10.11
CA GLN A 839 -7.63 -8.40 9.15
C GLN A 839 -7.32 -7.59 7.89
N GLY A 840 -7.29 -8.25 6.74
CA GLY A 840 -7.20 -7.65 5.41
C GLY A 840 -8.36 -8.10 4.53
N TRP A 841 -8.04 -8.68 3.37
CA TRP A 841 -9.06 -9.19 2.44
C TRP A 841 -9.86 -10.38 3.03
N GLN A 842 -10.18 -11.36 2.24
CA GLN A 842 -10.96 -12.55 2.61
C GLN A 842 -10.33 -13.37 3.74
N THR A 843 -10.70 -13.09 4.98
CA THR A 843 -10.24 -13.78 6.18
C THR A 843 -11.39 -13.97 7.17
N SER A 844 -11.29 -14.99 8.01
CA SER A 844 -12.20 -15.26 9.12
C SER A 844 -11.95 -14.37 10.36
N ALA A 845 -11.02 -13.43 10.29
CA ALA A 845 -10.66 -12.55 11.41
C ALA A 845 -11.85 -11.71 11.90
N ALA A 846 -12.06 -11.70 13.21
CA ALA A 846 -13.09 -10.90 13.87
C ALA A 846 -12.60 -9.50 14.28
N ARG A 847 -11.28 -9.28 14.34
CA ARG A 847 -10.64 -8.03 14.74
C ARG A 847 -9.59 -7.61 13.73
N ILE A 848 -9.39 -6.29 13.61
CA ILE A 848 -8.43 -5.68 12.68
C ILE A 848 -6.97 -6.04 12.96
N GLY A 849 -6.63 -6.42 14.20
CA GLY A 849 -5.31 -6.89 14.60
C GLY A 849 -5.42 -7.89 15.75
N GLY A 850 -4.47 -8.79 15.84
CA GLY A 850 -4.36 -9.77 16.94
C GLY A 850 -2.91 -10.05 17.31
N PHE A 851 -2.64 -10.11 18.60
CA PHE A 851 -1.39 -10.56 19.19
C PHE A 851 -1.72 -11.55 20.30
N HIS A 852 -1.24 -12.78 20.19
CA HIS A 852 -1.62 -13.86 21.08
C HIS A 852 -0.40 -14.66 21.52
N ARG A 853 -0.47 -15.22 22.74
CA ARG A 853 0.44 -16.25 23.24
C ARG A 853 -0.28 -17.60 23.20
N VAL A 854 0.30 -18.59 22.53
CA VAL A 854 -0.14 -19.97 22.54
C VAL A 854 0.67 -20.70 23.58
N ARG A 855 0.08 -20.93 24.73
CA ARG A 855 0.74 -21.48 25.94
C ARG A 855 0.47 -22.96 26.07
N TYR A 856 1.54 -23.76 26.32
CA TYR A 856 1.43 -25.18 26.69
C TYR A 856 0.94 -25.30 28.14
N THR A 857 -0.16 -26.07 28.34
CA THR A 857 -0.82 -26.21 29.64
C THR A 857 -0.34 -27.41 30.45
N GLN A 858 0.60 -28.20 29.91
CA GLN A 858 1.07 -29.49 30.44
C GLN A 858 0.02 -30.62 30.39
N LYS A 859 -1.16 -30.41 29.80
CA LYS A 859 -2.12 -31.45 29.52
C LYS A 859 -1.70 -32.30 28.32
N PRO A 860 -2.13 -33.53 28.20
CA PRO A 860 -1.80 -34.39 27.06
C PRO A 860 -2.23 -33.79 25.74
N LEU A 861 -1.30 -33.79 24.76
CA LEU A 861 -1.63 -33.47 23.39
C LEU A 861 -2.25 -34.68 22.71
N ARG A 862 -3.46 -34.58 22.15
CA ARG A 862 -4.18 -35.64 21.48
C ARG A 862 -4.35 -35.32 19.99
N THR A 863 -3.37 -35.73 19.19
CA THR A 863 -3.34 -35.42 17.72
C THR A 863 -2.47 -36.44 16.99
N VAL A 864 -2.58 -36.44 15.65
CA VAL A 864 -1.62 -37.12 14.78
C VAL A 864 -0.35 -36.27 14.70
N THR A 865 0.81 -36.90 14.92
CA THR A 865 2.13 -36.26 14.89
C THR A 865 2.99 -36.69 13.72
N ALA A 866 2.71 -37.82 13.06
CA ALA A 866 3.44 -38.25 11.88
C ALA A 866 2.52 -38.98 10.90
N LEU A 867 2.84 -38.89 9.63
CA LEU A 867 2.20 -39.54 8.49
C LEU A 867 3.24 -40.32 7.71
N ARG A 868 2.85 -41.52 7.23
CA ARG A 868 3.60 -42.24 6.19
C ARG A 868 2.64 -42.92 5.23
N THR A 869 2.89 -42.73 3.91
CA THR A 869 2.05 -43.33 2.87
C THR A 869 2.80 -44.47 2.16
N CYS A 870 2.09 -45.51 1.79
CA CYS A 870 2.66 -46.64 1.05
C CYS A 870 1.66 -47.20 0.03
N ASP A 871 2.12 -48.19 -0.77
CA ASP A 871 1.31 -48.86 -1.79
C ASP A 871 0.09 -49.60 -1.23
N LYS A 872 0.12 -49.95 0.07
CA LYS A 872 -0.96 -50.67 0.74
C LYS A 872 -1.82 -49.82 1.66
N GLY A 873 -1.47 -48.56 1.91
CA GLY A 873 -2.25 -47.71 2.79
C GLY A 873 -1.50 -46.58 3.48
N VAL A 874 -1.97 -46.20 4.68
CA VAL A 874 -1.50 -45.03 5.40
C VAL A 874 -1.22 -45.39 6.86
N TYR A 875 -0.05 -44.98 7.34
CA TYR A 875 0.33 -45.01 8.75
C TYR A 875 0.11 -43.63 9.37
N LEU A 876 -0.64 -43.62 10.48
CA LEU A 876 -0.84 -42.44 11.31
C LEU A 876 -0.22 -42.68 12.68
N THR A 877 0.71 -41.83 13.11
CA THR A 877 1.28 -41.89 14.46
C THR A 877 0.67 -40.82 15.34
N PHE A 878 0.05 -41.24 16.45
CA PHE A 878 -0.60 -40.39 17.42
C PHE A 878 0.36 -40.00 18.56
N SER A 879 0.08 -38.89 19.19
CA SER A 879 0.86 -38.37 20.32
C SER A 879 0.66 -39.18 21.61
N GLU A 880 -0.52 -39.84 21.76
CA GLU A 880 -0.88 -40.67 22.93
C GLU A 880 -1.21 -42.11 22.52
N PRO A 881 -1.04 -43.10 23.40
CA PRO A 881 -1.56 -44.43 23.17
C PRO A 881 -3.09 -44.40 23.04
N LEU A 882 -3.64 -45.16 22.10
CA LEU A 882 -5.06 -45.24 21.79
C LEU A 882 -5.75 -46.39 22.53
N ASP A 883 -7.06 -46.27 22.70
CA ASP A 883 -7.91 -47.39 23.07
C ASP A 883 -7.89 -48.40 21.90
N ALA A 884 -7.54 -49.64 22.20
CA ALA A 884 -7.29 -50.65 21.17
C ALA A 884 -8.58 -51.14 20.48
N GLU A 885 -9.71 -51.14 21.15
CA GLU A 885 -11.00 -51.55 20.59
C GLU A 885 -11.52 -50.46 19.62
N ILE A 886 -11.57 -49.24 20.08
CA ILE A 886 -12.04 -48.09 19.28
C ILE A 886 -11.09 -47.83 18.10
N ALA A 887 -9.79 -47.82 18.34
CA ALA A 887 -8.80 -47.58 17.29
C ALA A 887 -8.66 -48.74 16.28
N GLY A 888 -9.10 -49.96 16.64
CA GLY A 888 -9.13 -51.11 15.75
C GLY A 888 -10.36 -51.18 14.82
N ASP A 889 -11.35 -50.35 15.03
CA ASP A 889 -12.55 -50.29 14.20
C ASP A 889 -12.35 -49.32 13.01
N LYS A 890 -12.40 -49.89 11.79
CA LYS A 890 -12.21 -49.14 10.53
C LYS A 890 -13.28 -48.05 10.30
N GLU A 891 -14.46 -48.18 10.87
CA GLU A 891 -15.56 -47.22 10.73
C GLU A 891 -15.25 -45.88 11.41
N ASN A 892 -14.23 -45.83 12.27
CA ASN A 892 -13.74 -44.61 12.93
C ASN A 892 -12.79 -43.80 12.06
N TYR A 893 -12.56 -44.25 10.81
CA TYR A 893 -11.65 -43.57 9.87
C TYR A 893 -12.30 -43.34 8.52
N GLY A 894 -11.89 -42.26 7.86
CA GLY A 894 -12.26 -41.92 6.47
C GLY A 894 -11.08 -41.50 5.64
N LEU A 895 -11.12 -41.79 4.34
CA LEU A 895 -10.10 -41.36 3.40
C LEU A 895 -10.73 -40.94 2.08
N GLU A 896 -10.36 -39.77 1.59
CA GLU A 896 -10.81 -39.17 0.34
C GLU A 896 -9.60 -38.67 -0.46
N ILE A 897 -9.67 -38.74 -1.81
CA ILE A 897 -8.63 -38.24 -2.71
C ILE A 897 -9.22 -37.40 -3.81
N TRP A 898 -8.45 -36.43 -4.33
CA TRP A 898 -8.76 -35.61 -5.50
C TRP A 898 -7.53 -34.90 -6.04
N ASP A 899 -7.65 -34.33 -7.23
CA ASP A 899 -6.63 -33.54 -7.88
C ASP A 899 -7.10 -32.12 -8.18
N TYR A 900 -6.18 -31.29 -8.65
CA TYR A 900 -6.37 -29.93 -9.11
C TYR A 900 -5.77 -29.73 -10.50
N LEU A 901 -6.22 -28.67 -11.19
CA LEU A 901 -5.75 -28.33 -12.53
C LEU A 901 -4.93 -27.03 -12.50
N TYR A 902 -3.69 -27.11 -12.96
CA TYR A 902 -2.95 -25.91 -13.31
C TYR A 902 -3.53 -25.25 -14.56
N SER A 903 -3.95 -24.00 -14.44
CA SER A 903 -4.55 -23.24 -15.55
C SER A 903 -4.35 -21.75 -15.39
N PRO A 904 -4.56 -20.93 -16.44
CA PRO A 904 -4.61 -19.49 -16.35
C PRO A 904 -5.81 -18.95 -15.54
N SER A 905 -6.74 -19.81 -15.17
CA SER A 905 -7.87 -19.44 -14.31
C SER A 905 -7.43 -19.15 -12.88
N TYR A 906 -8.28 -18.43 -12.13
CA TYR A 906 -8.08 -18.22 -10.70
C TYR A 906 -8.47 -19.49 -9.95
N GLY A 907 -7.47 -20.15 -9.32
CA GLY A 907 -7.68 -21.41 -8.61
C GLY A 907 -8.08 -22.58 -9.51
N SER A 908 -8.49 -23.68 -8.88
CA SER A 908 -8.97 -24.89 -9.55
C SER A 908 -10.20 -25.46 -8.84
N PRO A 909 -11.18 -26.01 -9.55
CA PRO A 909 -12.14 -26.91 -8.91
C PRO A 909 -11.42 -28.17 -8.39
N GLU A 910 -12.06 -28.89 -7.49
CA GLU A 910 -11.65 -30.25 -7.13
C GLU A 910 -11.99 -31.21 -8.31
N ILE A 911 -11.08 -32.11 -8.64
CA ILE A 911 -11.21 -33.02 -9.78
C ILE A 911 -11.20 -34.45 -9.24
N SER A 912 -12.28 -35.18 -9.52
CA SER A 912 -12.36 -36.61 -9.21
C SER A 912 -11.32 -37.38 -10.04
N ILE A 913 -10.56 -38.24 -9.39
CA ILE A 913 -9.55 -39.08 -10.01
C ILE A 913 -10.16 -40.40 -10.54
N LEU A 914 -11.13 -40.94 -9.79
CA LEU A 914 -11.78 -42.18 -10.16
C LEU A 914 -12.86 -42.01 -11.25
N ASN A 915 -13.42 -40.79 -11.35
CA ASN A 915 -14.45 -40.41 -12.32
C ASN A 915 -14.10 -39.10 -13.01
N PRO A 916 -13.11 -39.10 -13.93
CA PRO A 916 -12.62 -37.84 -14.56
C PRO A 916 -13.70 -37.10 -15.35
N ASP A 917 -14.73 -37.80 -15.85
CA ASP A 917 -15.85 -37.20 -16.58
C ASP A 917 -16.93 -36.56 -15.67
N ARG A 918 -16.81 -36.71 -14.35
CA ARG A 918 -17.72 -36.06 -13.41
C ARG A 918 -17.63 -34.54 -13.55
N LYS A 919 -18.80 -33.88 -13.72
CA LYS A 919 -18.87 -32.45 -13.85
C LYS A 919 -18.16 -31.75 -12.68
N VAL A 920 -17.28 -30.83 -13.01
CA VAL A 920 -16.52 -30.00 -12.06
C VAL A 920 -17.16 -28.62 -11.92
N GLU A 921 -17.22 -28.12 -10.69
CA GLU A 921 -17.72 -26.77 -10.38
C GLU A 921 -16.82 -26.12 -9.31
N MET A 922 -16.49 -24.85 -9.49
CA MET A 922 -15.75 -24.09 -8.47
C MET A 922 -16.53 -24.03 -7.16
N GLY A 923 -15.83 -24.28 -6.04
CA GLY A 923 -16.42 -24.27 -4.69
C GLY A 923 -17.29 -25.48 -4.35
N LYS A 924 -17.40 -26.47 -5.25
CA LYS A 924 -18.05 -27.74 -4.96
C LYS A 924 -17.02 -28.82 -4.70
N GLN A 925 -17.30 -29.66 -3.68
CA GLN A 925 -16.50 -30.85 -3.43
C GLN A 925 -16.69 -31.89 -4.54
N ASN A 926 -15.60 -32.48 -5.00
CA ASN A 926 -15.59 -33.52 -6.04
C ASN A 926 -14.52 -34.55 -5.71
N ARG A 927 -14.66 -35.16 -4.52
CA ARG A 927 -13.71 -36.06 -3.88
C ARG A 927 -14.12 -37.49 -4.08
N ASP A 928 -13.16 -38.36 -4.16
CA ASP A 928 -13.37 -39.82 -4.29
C ASP A 928 -13.04 -40.51 -2.97
N PRO A 929 -14.00 -41.19 -2.32
CA PRO A 929 -13.71 -41.98 -1.14
C PRO A 929 -12.90 -43.22 -1.53
N LEU A 930 -11.84 -43.55 -0.77
CA LEU A 930 -11.13 -44.82 -0.88
C LEU A 930 -11.52 -45.75 0.28
N PRO A 931 -11.89 -47.01 -0.02
CA PRO A 931 -12.32 -47.95 1.00
C PRO A 931 -11.16 -48.39 1.88
N ILE A 932 -11.37 -48.32 3.18
CA ILE A 932 -10.46 -48.87 4.20
C ILE A 932 -10.89 -50.34 4.43
N SER A 933 -10.01 -51.26 4.02
CA SER A 933 -10.28 -52.69 4.11
C SER A 933 -9.94 -53.30 5.48
N GLY A 934 -9.03 -52.69 6.22
CA GLY A 934 -8.61 -53.13 7.54
C GLY A 934 -7.84 -52.07 8.30
N VAL A 935 -7.76 -52.25 9.60
CA VAL A 935 -6.95 -51.41 10.52
C VAL A 935 -6.05 -52.32 11.35
N SER A 936 -4.84 -51.91 11.58
CA SER A 936 -3.90 -52.54 12.49
C SER A 936 -3.30 -51.52 13.44
N LEU A 937 -3.06 -51.88 14.69
CA LEU A 937 -2.50 -51.04 15.73
C LEU A 937 -1.13 -51.57 16.15
N SER A 938 -0.15 -50.66 16.32
CA SER A 938 1.18 -51.01 16.83
C SER A 938 1.14 -51.50 18.28
N ALA A 939 2.18 -52.21 18.71
CA ALA A 939 2.28 -52.78 20.07
C ALA A 939 2.24 -51.69 21.18
N ASP A 940 2.77 -50.50 20.92
CA ASP A 940 2.72 -49.31 21.78
C ASP A 940 1.41 -48.53 21.70
N LYS A 941 0.50 -48.99 20.83
CA LYS A 941 -0.82 -48.41 20.59
C LYS A 941 -0.79 -46.95 20.07
N ARG A 942 0.33 -46.50 19.52
CA ARG A 942 0.46 -45.13 19.01
C ARG A 942 0.38 -45.02 17.49
N THR A 943 0.67 -46.09 16.76
CA THR A 943 0.62 -46.09 15.30
C THR A 943 -0.50 -46.95 14.77
N VAL A 944 -1.37 -46.37 13.98
CA VAL A 944 -2.45 -47.02 13.25
C VAL A 944 -2.07 -47.18 11.80
N PHE A 945 -2.18 -48.37 11.24
CA PHE A 945 -2.11 -48.61 9.79
C PHE A 945 -3.51 -48.81 9.25
N LEU A 946 -3.89 -47.93 8.33
CA LEU A 946 -5.12 -48.04 7.56
C LEU A 946 -4.80 -48.76 6.26
N GLN A 947 -5.29 -49.99 6.10
CA GLN A 947 -5.14 -50.72 4.85
C GLN A 947 -6.14 -50.21 3.82
N VAL A 948 -5.65 -49.61 2.74
CA VAL A 948 -6.44 -48.93 1.72
C VAL A 948 -6.18 -49.50 0.35
N THR A 949 -7.26 -49.83 -0.35
CA THR A 949 -7.19 -50.31 -1.73
C THR A 949 -7.21 -49.11 -2.69
N GLY A 950 -6.26 -49.13 -3.66
CA GLY A 950 -6.23 -48.11 -4.70
C GLY A 950 -5.39 -46.87 -4.37
N MET A 951 -4.45 -46.98 -3.42
CA MET A 951 -3.45 -45.96 -3.16
C MET A 951 -2.69 -45.58 -4.42
N ARG A 952 -2.51 -44.28 -4.64
CA ARG A 952 -1.83 -43.72 -5.81
C ARG A 952 -1.30 -42.32 -5.52
N PRO A 953 -0.36 -41.82 -6.32
CA PRO A 953 0.00 -40.39 -6.29
C PRO A 953 -1.23 -39.53 -6.55
N VAL A 954 -1.40 -38.46 -5.72
CA VAL A 954 -2.53 -37.52 -5.78
C VAL A 954 -2.08 -36.15 -5.26
N MET A 955 -2.64 -35.07 -5.82
CA MET A 955 -2.36 -33.75 -5.31
C MET A 955 -2.94 -33.55 -3.91
N GLN A 956 -4.10 -34.15 -3.62
CA GLN A 956 -4.74 -33.99 -2.31
C GLN A 956 -5.34 -35.30 -1.80
N MET A 957 -5.02 -35.60 -0.57
CA MET A 957 -5.67 -36.68 0.21
C MET A 957 -6.14 -36.10 1.56
N LYS A 958 -7.30 -36.51 1.99
CA LYS A 958 -7.84 -36.24 3.33
C LYS A 958 -7.99 -37.52 4.11
N VAL A 959 -7.47 -37.57 5.33
CA VAL A 959 -7.67 -38.66 6.28
C VAL A 959 -8.37 -38.11 7.51
N THR A 960 -9.44 -38.76 7.94
CA THR A 960 -10.19 -38.41 9.16
C THR A 960 -10.14 -39.52 10.19
N TRP A 961 -10.21 -39.16 11.45
CA TRP A 961 -10.30 -40.14 12.57
C TRP A 961 -11.19 -39.63 13.68
N ASN A 962 -11.83 -40.58 14.35
CA ASN A 962 -12.67 -40.36 15.52
C ASN A 962 -12.46 -41.52 16.52
N VAL A 963 -11.34 -41.42 17.26
CA VAL A 963 -10.90 -42.47 18.20
C VAL A 963 -10.74 -41.90 19.61
N ASP A 964 -10.45 -42.75 20.59
CA ASP A 964 -10.15 -42.33 21.95
C ASP A 964 -8.73 -42.77 22.33
N ALA A 965 -8.10 -41.99 23.21
CA ALA A 965 -6.87 -42.35 23.87
C ALA A 965 -7.13 -43.45 24.93
N ALA A 966 -6.08 -44.16 25.33
CA ALA A 966 -6.17 -45.25 26.32
C ALA A 966 -6.73 -44.82 27.71
N ASP A 967 -6.67 -43.51 27.99
CA ASP A 967 -7.27 -42.91 29.20
C ASP A 967 -8.75 -42.48 29.01
N GLY A 968 -9.34 -42.76 27.86
CA GLY A 968 -10.72 -42.42 27.51
C GLY A 968 -10.90 -41.02 26.96
N GLY A 969 -9.82 -40.25 26.77
CA GLY A 969 -9.88 -38.91 26.18
C GLY A 969 -10.06 -38.93 24.66
N ALA A 970 -11.01 -38.18 24.14
CA ALA A 970 -11.33 -38.13 22.71
C ALA A 970 -10.15 -37.64 21.85
N VAL A 971 -9.87 -38.32 20.75
CA VAL A 971 -8.86 -37.97 19.73
C VAL A 971 -9.56 -37.87 18.38
N ARG A 972 -9.94 -36.65 17.98
CA ARG A 972 -10.68 -36.38 16.75
C ARG A 972 -9.92 -35.41 15.90
N GLY A 973 -9.97 -35.60 14.58
CA GLY A 973 -9.33 -34.69 13.67
C GLY A 973 -9.30 -35.14 12.24
N GLU A 974 -8.59 -34.33 11.44
CA GLU A 974 -8.34 -34.61 10.04
C GLU A 974 -6.93 -34.16 9.65
N LEU A 975 -6.38 -34.82 8.67
CA LEU A 975 -5.12 -34.48 8.05
C LEU A 975 -5.33 -34.30 6.55
N HIS A 976 -4.80 -33.22 6.00
CA HIS A 976 -4.79 -32.98 4.57
C HIS A 976 -3.36 -33.06 4.07
N ASN A 977 -3.08 -33.93 3.09
CA ASN A 977 -1.74 -34.17 2.58
C ASN A 977 -1.70 -34.36 1.07
N SER A 978 -0.50 -34.30 0.51
CA SER A 978 -0.20 -34.68 -0.88
C SER A 978 0.60 -35.95 -0.90
N VAL A 979 0.40 -36.76 -1.94
CA VAL A 979 1.17 -37.98 -2.19
C VAL A 979 1.80 -37.87 -3.57
N HIS A 980 3.10 -37.61 -3.62
CA HIS A 980 3.85 -37.51 -4.88
C HIS A 980 4.41 -38.85 -5.28
N VAL A 981 4.91 -39.61 -4.29
CA VAL A 981 5.50 -40.93 -4.48
C VAL A 981 5.02 -41.87 -3.38
N LEU A 982 4.51 -43.04 -3.75
CA LEU A 982 4.22 -44.09 -2.82
C LEU A 982 5.50 -44.86 -2.47
N GLY A 983 5.71 -45.10 -1.19
CA GLY A 983 6.74 -46.05 -0.73
C GLY A 983 6.22 -47.49 -0.72
N SER A 984 7.14 -48.43 -0.55
CA SER A 984 6.76 -49.82 -0.19
C SER A 984 6.27 -49.82 1.27
N ASP A 985 5.40 -50.80 1.56
CA ASP A 985 4.92 -51.02 2.93
C ASP A 985 6.09 -51.36 3.90
N PRO A 986 6.38 -50.52 4.89
CA PRO A 986 7.47 -50.74 5.84
C PRO A 986 7.14 -51.82 6.90
N GLY A 987 5.89 -52.27 6.98
CA GLY A 987 5.36 -53.04 8.11
C GLY A 987 5.17 -52.18 9.39
N MET A 988 4.47 -52.77 10.37
CA MET A 988 4.25 -52.09 11.65
C MET A 988 5.58 -51.84 12.39
N PRO A 989 5.77 -50.70 13.03
CA PRO A 989 6.95 -50.45 13.87
C PRO A 989 7.06 -51.49 14.97
N ALA A 990 8.25 -52.05 15.15
CA ALA A 990 8.53 -52.88 16.34
C ALA A 990 8.37 -52.02 17.59
N ALA A 991 7.89 -52.65 18.71
CA ALA A 991 7.80 -51.97 19.98
C ALA A 991 9.18 -51.35 20.32
N GLN A 992 9.25 -50.03 20.47
CA GLN A 992 10.48 -49.38 20.97
C GLN A 992 10.63 -49.89 22.42
N SER A 993 11.66 -50.71 22.64
CA SER A 993 12.12 -51.01 23.99
C SER A 993 12.58 -49.68 24.61
N GLY A 994 11.84 -49.21 25.60
CA GLY A 994 12.13 -47.98 26.33
C GLY A 994 13.58 -47.95 26.80
N SER A 995 14.38 -47.13 26.11
CA SER A 995 15.63 -46.62 26.69
C SER A 995 15.23 -45.30 27.38
N GLY A 996 15.01 -45.39 28.66
CA GLY A 996 15.02 -44.23 29.54
C GLY A 996 16.40 -43.54 29.40
N ASN A 997 16.35 -42.28 29.05
CA ASN A 997 17.23 -41.23 29.60
C ASN A 997 16.63 -39.87 29.17
#